data_08cfef197f2f1a0a1645cfecaeeb5376
#
_entry.id   08cfef197f2f1a0a1645cfecaeeb5376
#
_cell.length_a   1.000
_cell.length_b   1.000
_cell.length_c   1.000
_cell.angle_alpha   90.00
_cell.angle_beta   90.00
_cell.angle_gamma   90.00
#
_symmetry.space_group_name_H-M   'P 1'
#
loop_
_entity.id
_entity.type
_entity.pdbx_description
1 polymer ?
#
loop_
_entity_poly.entity_id
_entity_poly.type
_entity_poly.pdbx_seq_one_letter_code
_entity_poly.pdbx_strand_id
1 'polypeptide(L)'
;MKKCISRLFSASIAILVASSSIISAYACTGVIIGGDLTEDGSTIFGRTEDLEVNHNKVYKVHQAGEHKAGETIKDVSVDPDKGYSFTFVHDSYRYTSVSDTTPEYGNFDETGFNEKGLIADMTVSASANENVLGVDPYLDGTDTTKPIGITEAIITTAVLGSCDNARQAVEFIAQEVATKGAGEGNGLVVADHNELWYMEIYTGHQFVAMRYPRDKYSVFPNSFWLNECRLTVGEEKENYNISEDGNYIYSKDIFKVATDAKTFKGDELTRTIDLYSSYALPELSESTESRVCSGIKQFNPDAKFEGDVYPFLQTTSKKITLADAMAFTRNRLETINEVADDLGRGNLYPIGNRNTMEAHIYHLPANATEEYPGTMWLALGSPLTSPFVAYYPNQNSGIAQAQNENNEFNEDSVYWLAMDTLFMIEYNRDEFQPIATKKIEALESEEIKNAVTTMLTADEATAKNHEDATKAYETMKEIHAEILEKFKKYIKENDYTIKFFGKRATAAFSKTEVLVPKDSADTGMKLRVAPSEDMMSGELNIVDHYGNPVEEVKQDLTYSIPTSAFKGKPTFTDGTNEITAEVKDDKYVFTTKATHIAYTVSESTEAATETEKKPKTTPQSIVLLVGAVIVVALAAQVVRKKLR
;
A
#
# COMPACT_ATOMS: atom_id res chain seq x y z
N MET A 1 -33.12 0.07 -11.07
CA MET A 1 -33.28 0.95 -12.24
C MET A 1 -33.03 2.45 -11.92
N LYS A 2 -32.97 2.90 -10.65
CA LYS A 2 -32.63 4.31 -10.30
C LYS A 2 -31.15 4.56 -10.07
N LYS A 3 -30.31 3.54 -9.87
CA LYS A 3 -28.83 3.66 -9.71
C LYS A 3 -28.05 3.79 -11.04
N CYS A 4 -28.62 3.39 -12.18
CA CYS A 4 -27.94 3.50 -13.49
C CYS A 4 -27.98 4.89 -14.14
N ILE A 5 -28.82 5.80 -13.70
CA ILE A 5 -28.98 7.12 -14.34
C ILE A 5 -28.06 8.17 -13.73
N SER A 6 -27.62 7.99 -12.48
CA SER A 6 -26.66 8.92 -11.85
C SER A 6 -25.21 8.74 -12.36
N ARG A 7 -24.88 7.53 -12.82
CA ARG A 7 -23.52 7.21 -13.29
C ARG A 7 -23.16 7.79 -14.68
N LEU A 8 -24.14 8.17 -15.48
CA LEU A 8 -23.93 8.72 -16.84
C LEU A 8 -23.66 10.24 -16.86
N PHE A 9 -23.86 10.96 -15.77
CA PHE A 9 -23.61 12.40 -15.70
C PHE A 9 -22.31 12.81 -15.03
N SER A 10 -21.66 11.90 -14.28
CA SER A 10 -20.37 12.15 -13.64
C SER A 10 -19.17 11.95 -14.59
N ALA A 11 -19.37 11.25 -15.70
CA ALA A 11 -18.28 10.93 -16.65
C ALA A 11 -17.86 12.10 -17.57
N SER A 12 -18.59 13.22 -17.58
CA SER A 12 -18.37 14.29 -18.56
C SER A 12 -17.62 15.52 -18.03
N ILE A 13 -17.28 15.58 -16.75
CA ILE A 13 -16.52 16.70 -16.15
C ILE A 13 -15.09 16.29 -15.73
N ALA A 14 -14.78 14.99 -15.70
CA ALA A 14 -13.49 14.46 -15.30
C ALA A 14 -12.38 14.50 -16.38
N ILE A 15 -12.61 15.14 -17.54
CA ILE A 15 -11.65 15.13 -18.68
C ILE A 15 -10.67 16.31 -18.67
N LEU A 16 -10.72 17.22 -17.69
CA LEU A 16 -9.89 18.45 -17.72
C LEU A 16 -8.92 18.63 -16.55
N VAL A 17 -8.71 17.63 -15.71
CA VAL A 17 -7.72 17.68 -14.62
C VAL A 17 -6.90 16.35 -14.55
N ALA A 18 -6.49 15.83 -15.70
CA ALA A 18 -5.64 14.64 -15.74
C ALA A 18 -4.21 15.02 -16.16
N SER A 19 -3.56 15.86 -15.36
CA SER A 19 -2.11 16.07 -15.42
C SER A 19 -1.52 16.36 -14.03
N SER A 20 -2.07 15.74 -13.00
CA SER A 20 -1.40 15.63 -11.72
C SER A 20 -1.18 14.14 -11.45
N SER A 21 0.09 13.75 -11.42
CA SER A 21 0.66 12.54 -10.81
C SER A 21 -0.39 11.48 -10.47
N ILE A 22 -0.51 10.45 -11.32
CA ILE A 22 -1.14 9.20 -10.90
C ILE A 22 -0.25 8.68 -9.78
N ILE A 23 -0.56 9.04 -8.55
CA ILE A 23 -0.06 8.35 -7.38
C ILE A 23 -0.48 6.90 -7.61
N SER A 24 0.49 6.05 -7.88
CA SER A 24 0.28 4.61 -7.93
C SER A 24 -0.37 4.25 -6.60
N ALA A 25 -1.63 3.82 -6.61
CA ALA A 25 -2.32 3.46 -5.38
C ALA A 25 -1.66 2.19 -4.83
N TYR A 26 -0.63 2.36 -4.02
CA TYR A 26 -0.15 1.34 -3.11
C TYR A 26 -1.32 1.06 -2.16
N ALA A 27 -1.62 -0.20 -1.91
CA ALA A 27 -2.90 -0.56 -1.34
C ALA A 27 -2.78 -1.27 0.00
N CYS A 28 -1.90 -0.77 0.88
CA CYS A 28 -1.74 -1.28 2.25
C CYS A 28 -3.06 -1.34 3.00
N THR A 29 -3.21 -2.29 3.91
CA THR A 29 -4.40 -2.40 4.76
C THR A 29 -4.00 -2.77 6.17
N GLY A 30 -4.26 -1.86 7.11
CA GLY A 30 -3.96 -2.05 8.52
C GLY A 30 -5.15 -2.53 9.34
N VAL A 31 -4.84 -3.12 10.47
CA VAL A 31 -5.79 -3.56 11.50
C VAL A 31 -5.25 -3.25 12.88
N ILE A 32 -6.13 -2.77 13.78
CA ILE A 32 -5.87 -2.67 15.21
C ILE A 32 -7.01 -3.35 15.95
N ILE A 33 -6.69 -4.16 16.96
CA ILE A 33 -7.66 -4.89 17.78
C ILE A 33 -7.26 -4.68 19.25
N GLY A 34 -8.09 -3.94 19.98
CA GLY A 34 -7.87 -3.68 21.40
C GLY A 34 -8.03 -4.94 22.26
N GLY A 35 -7.25 -5.02 23.32
CA GLY A 35 -7.14 -6.22 24.14
C GLY A 35 -8.42 -6.71 24.82
N ASP A 36 -9.43 -5.84 24.94
CA ASP A 36 -10.73 -6.25 25.50
C ASP A 36 -11.57 -7.05 24.50
N LEU A 37 -11.20 -7.02 23.21
CA LEU A 37 -11.86 -7.78 22.15
C LEU A 37 -11.17 -9.11 21.83
N THR A 38 -9.94 -9.33 22.29
CA THR A 38 -9.20 -10.56 22.01
C THR A 38 -9.53 -11.66 23.03
N GLU A 39 -9.27 -12.91 22.66
CA GLU A 39 -9.57 -14.07 23.51
C GLU A 39 -8.67 -14.13 24.75
N ASP A 40 -7.39 -13.76 24.58
CA ASP A 40 -6.33 -13.83 25.60
C ASP A 40 -6.01 -12.48 26.25
N GLY A 41 -6.72 -11.41 25.88
CA GLY A 41 -6.49 -10.06 26.40
C GLY A 41 -5.33 -9.31 25.74
N SER A 42 -4.70 -9.90 24.74
CA SER A 42 -3.62 -9.28 23.96
C SER A 42 -4.12 -8.13 23.10
N THR A 43 -3.30 -7.10 22.91
CA THR A 43 -3.52 -6.11 21.85
C THR A 43 -2.85 -6.62 20.58
N ILE A 44 -3.58 -6.56 19.46
CA ILE A 44 -3.10 -7.02 18.16
C ILE A 44 -3.16 -5.86 17.17
N PHE A 45 -2.12 -5.66 16.39
CA PHE A 45 -2.13 -4.75 15.25
C PHE A 45 -1.13 -5.18 14.19
N GLY A 46 -1.29 -4.68 12.99
CA GLY A 46 -0.41 -4.97 11.87
C GLY A 46 -1.06 -4.60 10.55
N ARG A 47 -0.40 -4.97 9.45
CA ARG A 47 -0.86 -4.63 8.11
C ARG A 47 -0.40 -5.62 7.05
N THR A 48 -0.97 -5.47 5.85
CA THR A 48 -0.34 -5.87 4.59
C THR A 48 0.35 -4.66 3.97
N GLU A 49 1.49 -4.87 3.34
CA GLU A 49 2.12 -3.89 2.49
C GLU A 49 2.00 -4.32 1.03
N ASP A 50 1.43 -3.45 0.21
CA ASP A 50 1.16 -3.72 -1.18
C ASP A 50 1.92 -2.74 -2.07
N LEU A 51 2.92 -3.26 -2.78
CA LEU A 51 3.74 -2.54 -3.74
C LEU A 51 3.86 -3.31 -5.05
N GLU A 52 4.85 -3.00 -5.85
CA GLU A 52 5.22 -3.77 -7.04
C GLU A 52 6.07 -4.97 -6.62
N VAL A 53 5.92 -6.09 -7.34
CA VAL A 53 6.55 -7.37 -6.97
C VAL A 53 8.10 -7.38 -6.96
N ASN A 54 8.74 -6.33 -7.42
CA ASN A 54 10.19 -6.18 -7.38
C ASN A 54 10.71 -5.48 -6.10
N HIS A 55 9.84 -5.21 -5.11
CA HIS A 55 10.20 -4.67 -3.81
C HIS A 55 10.53 -5.80 -2.84
N ASN A 56 11.79 -6.22 -2.82
CA ASN A 56 12.24 -7.27 -1.91
C ASN A 56 12.21 -6.79 -0.46
N LYS A 57 11.55 -7.53 0.40
CA LYS A 57 11.45 -7.27 1.84
C LYS A 57 12.30 -8.26 2.62
N VAL A 58 13.04 -7.74 3.59
CA VAL A 58 13.95 -8.53 4.44
C VAL A 58 13.81 -8.17 5.90
N TYR A 59 14.13 -9.12 6.77
CA TYR A 59 14.27 -8.87 8.20
C TYR A 59 15.69 -8.43 8.53
N LYS A 60 15.84 -7.31 9.27
CA LYS A 60 17.14 -6.75 9.69
C LYS A 60 17.24 -6.60 11.19
N VAL A 61 18.48 -6.59 11.67
CA VAL A 61 18.84 -6.26 13.06
C VAL A 61 19.90 -5.17 13.03
N HIS A 62 19.56 -4.00 13.54
CA HIS A 62 20.42 -2.84 13.70
C HIS A 62 21.04 -2.85 15.08
N GLN A 63 22.35 -2.72 15.15
CA GLN A 63 23.06 -2.80 16.42
C GLN A 63 22.99 -1.49 17.20
N ALA A 64 23.03 -1.57 18.53
CA ALA A 64 23.13 -0.37 19.36
C ALA A 64 24.37 0.47 18.96
N GLY A 65 24.15 1.77 18.75
CA GLY A 65 25.21 2.68 18.31
C GLY A 65 25.68 2.50 16.87
N GLU A 66 24.87 1.92 16.03
CA GLU A 66 25.06 1.92 14.56
C GLU A 66 25.16 3.36 14.06
N HIS A 67 24.30 4.25 14.56
CA HIS A 67 24.43 5.69 14.41
C HIS A 67 24.92 6.33 15.71
N LYS A 68 25.88 7.26 15.61
CA LYS A 68 26.47 7.92 16.77
C LYS A 68 25.77 9.23 17.13
N ALA A 69 25.84 9.61 18.39
CA ALA A 69 25.41 10.94 18.83
C ALA A 69 26.02 12.03 17.96
N GLY A 70 25.19 12.92 17.41
CA GLY A 70 25.58 13.96 16.47
C GLY A 70 25.66 13.52 15.00
N GLU A 71 25.48 12.25 14.68
CA GLU A 71 25.36 11.77 13.30
C GLU A 71 24.00 12.17 12.73
N THR A 72 24.00 12.59 11.46
CA THR A 72 22.79 12.97 10.73
C THR A 72 22.51 11.95 9.63
N ILE A 73 21.35 11.35 9.67
CA ILE A 73 20.80 10.54 8.58
C ILE A 73 19.89 11.38 7.69
N LYS A 74 19.77 10.99 6.44
CA LYS A 74 18.93 11.66 5.45
C LYS A 74 17.86 10.70 4.95
N ASP A 75 16.75 11.26 4.57
CA ASP A 75 15.70 10.53 3.85
C ASP A 75 16.26 10.03 2.51
N VAL A 76 16.19 8.71 2.29
CA VAL A 76 16.76 8.06 1.10
C VAL A 76 15.83 8.06 -0.09
N SER A 77 14.53 8.32 0.12
CA SER A 77 13.48 8.29 -0.91
C SER A 77 13.39 9.57 -1.74
N VAL A 78 14.09 10.65 -1.31
CA VAL A 78 14.01 11.98 -1.91
C VAL A 78 15.39 12.56 -2.22
N ASP A 79 15.42 13.72 -2.89
CA ASP A 79 16.65 14.45 -3.19
C ASP A 79 17.47 14.70 -1.89
N PRO A 80 18.67 14.12 -1.74
CA PRO A 80 19.45 14.17 -0.50
C PRO A 80 19.91 15.57 -0.11
N ASP A 81 19.88 16.54 -1.02
CA ASP A 81 20.28 17.93 -0.73
C ASP A 81 19.10 18.78 -0.21
N LYS A 82 17.87 18.30 -0.39
CA LYS A 82 16.63 18.99 0.01
C LYS A 82 15.79 18.19 0.99
N GLY A 83 16.00 16.87 1.03
CA GLY A 83 15.23 15.93 1.84
C GLY A 83 15.37 16.20 3.34
N TYR A 84 14.36 15.73 4.05
CA TYR A 84 14.38 15.72 5.51
C TYR A 84 15.64 15.03 6.03
N SER A 85 16.12 15.52 7.15
CA SER A 85 17.24 14.91 7.86
C SER A 85 16.99 14.89 9.37
N PHE A 86 17.48 13.83 10.01
CA PHE A 86 17.42 13.62 11.45
C PHE A 86 18.80 13.47 12.03
N THR A 87 19.07 14.18 13.16
CA THR A 87 20.35 14.08 13.88
C THR A 87 20.13 13.37 15.21
N PHE A 88 20.84 12.28 15.44
CA PHE A 88 20.78 11.52 16.69
C PHE A 88 21.34 12.34 17.86
N VAL A 89 20.56 12.45 18.93
CA VAL A 89 20.99 13.16 20.16
C VAL A 89 21.79 12.26 21.10
N HIS A 90 21.71 10.95 20.93
CA HIS A 90 22.50 9.90 21.60
C HIS A 90 22.86 8.82 20.59
N ASP A 91 23.71 7.87 20.95
CA ASP A 91 23.97 6.68 20.12
C ASP A 91 22.64 5.94 19.90
N SER A 92 22.37 5.50 18.68
CA SER A 92 21.09 4.84 18.34
C SER A 92 20.87 3.58 19.19
N TYR A 93 19.62 3.34 19.56
CA TYR A 93 19.23 2.08 20.18
C TYR A 93 19.42 0.92 19.21
N ARG A 94 19.56 -0.28 19.80
CA ARG A 94 19.41 -1.51 19.02
C ARG A 94 17.95 -1.66 18.62
N TYR A 95 17.69 -1.98 17.35
CA TYR A 95 16.33 -2.29 16.89
C TYR A 95 16.33 -3.37 15.80
N THR A 96 15.16 -3.96 15.58
CA THR A 96 14.91 -4.86 14.47
C THR A 96 13.95 -4.20 13.50
N SER A 97 14.01 -4.57 12.22
CA SER A 97 13.10 -4.01 11.22
C SER A 97 12.72 -5.02 10.14
N VAL A 98 11.59 -4.76 9.50
CA VAL A 98 11.29 -5.22 8.14
C VAL A 98 11.65 -4.08 7.21
N SER A 99 12.54 -4.36 6.25
CA SER A 99 13.10 -3.30 5.40
C SER A 99 12.82 -3.56 3.93
N ASP A 100 12.48 -2.51 3.20
CA ASP A 100 12.55 -2.48 1.74
C ASP A 100 14.01 -2.38 1.31
N THR A 101 14.42 -3.20 0.36
CA THR A 101 15.80 -3.20 -0.16
C THR A 101 15.87 -2.82 -1.63
N THR A 102 14.78 -2.26 -2.19
CA THR A 102 14.71 -1.90 -3.61
C THR A 102 15.60 -0.69 -3.90
N PRO A 103 16.61 -0.81 -4.78
CA PRO A 103 17.61 0.25 -5.01
C PRO A 103 17.03 1.58 -5.50
N GLU A 104 15.88 1.57 -6.11
CA GLU A 104 15.24 2.77 -6.69
C GLU A 104 14.75 3.76 -5.63
N TYR A 105 14.32 3.21 -4.48
CA TYR A 105 13.81 3.99 -3.35
C TYR A 105 14.82 4.11 -2.21
N GLY A 106 15.98 3.46 -2.34
CA GLY A 106 16.92 3.27 -1.25
C GLY A 106 16.43 2.22 -0.25
N ASN A 107 17.28 1.82 0.68
CA ASN A 107 16.90 0.90 1.74
C ASN A 107 16.30 1.70 2.89
N PHE A 108 15.07 1.35 3.31
CA PHE A 108 14.41 1.99 4.44
C PHE A 108 13.60 1.00 5.26
N ASP A 109 13.37 1.34 6.52
CA ASP A 109 12.70 0.48 7.50
C ASP A 109 11.21 0.82 7.56
N GLU A 110 10.36 -0.21 7.46
CA GLU A 110 8.91 -0.09 7.47
C GLU A 110 8.34 -0.19 8.89
N THR A 111 8.78 -1.19 9.64
CA THR A 111 8.28 -1.52 10.96
C THR A 111 9.32 -2.26 11.78
N GLY A 112 9.21 -2.25 13.11
CA GLY A 112 10.10 -3.01 13.98
C GLY A 112 9.94 -2.74 15.47
N PHE A 113 10.83 -3.37 16.25
CA PHE A 113 10.99 -3.16 17.69
C PHE A 113 12.33 -2.50 17.99
N ASN A 114 12.39 -1.69 19.06
CA ASN A 114 13.69 -1.34 19.65
C ASN A 114 13.91 -2.01 21.01
N GLU A 115 15.14 -1.84 21.54
CA GLU A 115 15.54 -2.43 22.83
C GLU A 115 14.85 -1.82 24.05
N LYS A 116 14.04 -0.76 23.88
CA LYS A 116 13.18 -0.14 24.88
C LYS A 116 11.76 -0.67 24.87
N GLY A 117 11.48 -1.65 24.02
CA GLY A 117 10.15 -2.22 23.85
C GLY A 117 9.19 -1.33 23.05
N LEU A 118 9.71 -0.30 22.37
CA LEU A 118 8.94 0.51 21.45
C LEU A 118 8.75 -0.24 20.13
N ILE A 119 7.55 -0.16 19.57
CA ILE A 119 7.19 -0.63 18.24
C ILE A 119 6.80 0.59 17.40
N ALA A 120 7.32 0.67 16.19
CA ALA A 120 6.89 1.64 15.20
C ALA A 120 6.49 0.92 13.92
N ASP A 121 5.35 1.31 13.34
CA ASP A 121 4.79 0.75 12.13
C ASP A 121 4.22 1.89 11.27
N MET A 122 4.89 2.17 10.16
CA MET A 122 4.38 3.09 9.14
C MET A 122 3.38 2.34 8.30
N THR A 123 2.11 2.73 8.38
CA THR A 123 1.06 1.83 7.94
C THR A 123 0.51 2.11 6.55
N VAL A 124 0.14 3.35 6.28
CA VAL A 124 -0.70 3.63 5.10
C VAL A 124 -0.43 5.02 4.55
N SER A 125 0.06 5.07 3.32
CA SER A 125 0.05 6.32 2.54
C SER A 125 -1.39 6.75 2.26
N ALA A 126 -1.73 8.00 2.59
CA ALA A 126 -3.05 8.56 2.42
C ALA A 126 -2.98 9.96 1.81
N SER A 127 -4.06 10.42 1.21
CA SER A 127 -4.11 11.77 0.62
C SER A 127 -5.24 12.59 1.23
N ALA A 128 -4.93 13.85 1.52
CA ALA A 128 -5.92 14.83 1.93
C ALA A 128 -6.68 15.40 0.72
N ASN A 129 -7.84 16.02 0.98
CA ASN A 129 -8.56 16.75 -0.05
C ASN A 129 -7.81 18.01 -0.51
N GLU A 130 -8.01 18.39 -1.77
CA GLU A 130 -7.29 19.51 -2.39
C GLU A 130 -7.52 20.86 -1.70
N ASN A 131 -8.65 21.04 -0.99
CA ASN A 131 -8.95 22.32 -0.33
C ASN A 131 -8.04 22.54 0.89
N VAL A 132 -7.82 21.52 1.73
CA VAL A 132 -6.89 21.64 2.87
C VAL A 132 -5.44 21.70 2.39
N LEU A 133 -5.07 20.97 1.32
CA LEU A 133 -3.76 21.07 0.69
C LEU A 133 -3.52 22.43 0.05
N GLY A 134 -4.57 23.12 -0.38
CA GLY A 134 -4.50 24.51 -0.85
C GLY A 134 -4.17 25.53 0.26
N VAL A 135 -4.41 25.18 1.52
CA VAL A 135 -4.09 26.01 2.70
C VAL A 135 -2.74 25.61 3.32
N ASP A 136 -2.50 24.32 3.47
CA ASP A 136 -1.29 23.74 4.07
C ASP A 136 -0.77 22.56 3.22
N PRO A 137 -0.04 22.84 2.13
CA PRO A 137 0.42 21.82 1.19
C PRO A 137 1.51 20.94 1.80
N TYR A 138 1.63 19.70 1.29
CA TYR A 138 2.79 18.88 1.57
C TYR A 138 4.07 19.56 1.13
N LEU A 139 5.14 19.31 1.86
CA LEU A 139 6.49 19.74 1.49
C LEU A 139 7.16 18.60 0.68
N ASP A 140 6.64 18.31 -0.49
CA ASP A 140 6.96 17.15 -1.34
C ASP A 140 8.05 17.43 -2.40
N GLY A 141 8.64 18.62 -2.38
CA GLY A 141 9.66 19.05 -3.35
C GLY A 141 9.11 19.67 -4.63
N THR A 142 7.79 19.74 -4.84
CA THR A 142 7.18 20.47 -5.97
C THR A 142 7.49 21.96 -5.88
N ASP A 143 7.50 22.53 -4.68
CA ASP A 143 8.06 23.86 -4.42
C ASP A 143 9.57 23.74 -4.16
N THR A 144 10.37 23.88 -5.22
CA THR A 144 11.84 23.75 -5.17
C THR A 144 12.54 24.77 -4.28
N THR A 145 11.82 25.76 -3.75
CA THR A 145 12.37 26.79 -2.82
C THR A 145 12.27 26.37 -1.37
N LYS A 146 11.56 25.29 -1.05
CA LYS A 146 11.39 24.74 0.30
C LYS A 146 12.13 23.42 0.46
N PRO A 147 12.52 23.07 1.68
CA PRO A 147 12.99 21.72 1.98
C PRO A 147 11.81 20.72 1.79
N ILE A 148 12.15 19.45 1.59
CA ILE A 148 11.18 18.36 1.61
C ILE A 148 10.94 17.97 3.07
N GLY A 149 9.67 17.76 3.44
CA GLY A 149 9.26 17.37 4.78
C GLY A 149 9.59 15.90 5.09
N ILE A 150 9.27 15.48 6.32
CA ILE A 150 9.46 14.09 6.74
C ILE A 150 8.56 13.15 5.94
N THR A 151 9.08 11.98 5.53
CA THR A 151 8.34 10.93 4.82
C THR A 151 8.39 9.61 5.60
N GLU A 152 7.61 8.62 5.18
CA GLU A 152 7.61 7.28 5.80
C GLU A 152 9.00 6.64 5.79
N ALA A 153 9.79 6.87 4.74
CA ALA A 153 11.10 6.24 4.56
C ALA A 153 12.13 6.52 5.68
N ILE A 154 11.92 7.51 6.52
CA ILE A 154 12.86 7.86 7.60
C ILE A 154 12.25 7.81 9.01
N ILE A 155 10.92 7.86 9.13
CA ILE A 155 10.25 7.94 10.45
C ILE A 155 10.58 6.73 11.31
N THR A 156 10.46 5.52 10.77
CA THR A 156 10.69 4.27 11.52
C THR A 156 12.12 4.21 12.06
N THR A 157 13.12 4.47 11.22
CA THR A 157 14.55 4.49 11.64
C THR A 157 14.79 5.54 12.72
N ALA A 158 14.28 6.76 12.55
CA ALA A 158 14.48 7.84 13.53
C ALA A 158 13.80 7.52 14.87
N VAL A 159 12.58 7.00 14.85
CA VAL A 159 11.79 6.65 16.04
C VAL A 159 12.41 5.48 16.79
N LEU A 160 12.66 4.35 16.11
CA LEU A 160 13.24 3.16 16.75
C LEU A 160 14.64 3.39 17.25
N GLY A 161 15.44 4.19 16.54
CA GLY A 161 16.81 4.51 16.94
C GLY A 161 16.92 5.50 18.11
N SER A 162 15.84 6.24 18.46
CA SER A 162 15.99 7.35 19.41
C SER A 162 14.90 7.52 20.48
N CYS A 163 13.73 6.86 20.35
CA CYS A 163 12.64 7.03 21.30
C CYS A 163 12.54 5.86 22.30
N ASP A 164 12.20 6.19 23.56
CA ASP A 164 12.14 5.22 24.66
C ASP A 164 10.79 4.48 24.74
N ASN A 165 9.70 5.12 24.29
CA ASN A 165 8.34 4.60 24.44
C ASN A 165 7.38 5.22 23.42
N ALA A 166 6.17 4.67 23.33
CA ALA A 166 5.17 5.09 22.34
C ALA A 166 4.78 6.58 22.47
N ARG A 167 4.65 7.08 23.68
CA ARG A 167 4.32 8.49 23.95
C ARG A 167 5.40 9.42 23.40
N GLN A 168 6.66 9.15 23.72
CA GLN A 168 7.78 9.94 23.23
C GLN A 168 7.88 9.90 21.70
N ALA A 169 7.62 8.73 21.08
CA ALA A 169 7.61 8.58 19.63
C ALA A 169 6.54 9.48 18.97
N VAL A 170 5.30 9.49 19.50
CA VAL A 170 4.23 10.35 18.99
C VAL A 170 4.59 11.83 19.16
N GLU A 171 5.11 12.23 20.33
CA GLU A 171 5.50 13.62 20.59
C GLU A 171 6.69 14.04 19.69
N PHE A 172 7.62 13.13 19.41
CA PHE A 172 8.71 13.34 18.47
C PHE A 172 8.18 13.61 17.06
N ILE A 173 7.32 12.72 16.51
CA ILE A 173 6.74 12.88 15.18
C ILE A 173 5.90 14.18 15.11
N ALA A 174 5.09 14.45 16.13
CA ALA A 174 4.30 15.68 16.25
C ALA A 174 5.17 16.94 16.17
N GLN A 175 6.31 16.95 16.88
CA GLN A 175 7.27 18.05 16.86
C GLN A 175 7.92 18.23 15.48
N GLU A 176 8.34 17.12 14.84
CA GLU A 176 8.99 17.16 13.53
C GLU A 176 8.03 17.64 12.43
N VAL A 177 6.80 17.09 12.39
CA VAL A 177 5.78 17.53 11.43
C VAL A 177 5.40 18.99 11.65
N ALA A 178 5.19 19.41 12.90
CA ALA A 178 4.80 20.79 13.21
C ALA A 178 5.87 21.82 12.85
N THR A 179 7.17 21.44 12.87
CA THR A 179 8.29 22.41 12.69
C THR A 179 8.99 22.29 11.36
N LYS A 180 9.12 21.08 10.82
CA LYS A 180 9.84 20.82 9.56
C LYS A 180 8.89 20.43 8.43
N GLY A 181 7.65 20.07 8.77
CA GLY A 181 6.60 19.67 7.83
C GLY A 181 6.70 18.22 7.38
N ALA A 182 5.62 17.74 6.75
CA ALA A 182 5.51 16.42 6.14
C ALA A 182 5.58 16.51 4.61
N GLY A 183 6.28 15.58 3.98
CA GLY A 183 6.37 15.45 2.53
C GLY A 183 5.14 14.78 1.91
N GLU A 184 4.37 14.08 2.72
CA GLU A 184 3.22 13.27 2.29
C GLU A 184 2.24 13.04 3.44
N GLY A 185 1.06 12.50 3.11
CA GLY A 185 0.07 12.09 4.10
C GLY A 185 0.22 10.62 4.47
N ASN A 186 0.14 10.34 5.77
CA ASN A 186 0.34 8.99 6.29
C ASN A 186 -0.58 8.66 7.47
N GLY A 187 -0.91 7.37 7.61
CA GLY A 187 -1.36 6.75 8.85
C GLY A 187 -0.24 5.92 9.46
N LEU A 188 -0.11 5.90 10.77
CA LEU A 188 0.93 5.12 11.46
C LEU A 188 0.46 4.63 12.83
N VAL A 189 1.11 3.57 13.32
CA VAL A 189 0.91 3.01 14.66
C VAL A 189 2.24 3.02 15.40
N VAL A 190 2.22 3.48 16.64
CA VAL A 190 3.31 3.27 17.59
C VAL A 190 2.75 2.65 18.85
N ALA A 191 3.48 1.70 19.43
CA ALA A 191 3.03 0.97 20.61
C ALA A 191 4.20 0.63 21.54
N ASP A 192 3.88 0.45 22.80
CA ASP A 192 4.74 -0.17 23.79
C ASP A 192 3.89 -1.08 24.70
N HIS A 193 4.47 -1.57 25.78
CA HIS A 193 3.76 -2.43 26.73
C HIS A 193 2.61 -1.73 27.50
N ASN A 194 2.51 -0.39 27.47
CA ASN A 194 1.51 0.39 28.18
C ASN A 194 0.38 0.90 27.29
N GLU A 195 0.72 1.34 26.08
CA GLU A 195 -0.22 2.04 25.24
C GLU A 195 0.07 1.86 23.74
N LEU A 196 -0.97 2.03 22.95
CA LEU A 196 -0.92 2.07 21.50
C LEU A 196 -1.52 3.39 21.02
N TRP A 197 -0.87 4.01 20.06
CA TRP A 197 -1.29 5.23 19.40
C TRP A 197 -1.47 4.99 17.91
N TYR A 198 -2.58 5.50 17.38
CA TYR A 198 -2.81 5.65 15.94
C TYR A 198 -2.71 7.12 15.58
N MET A 199 -1.92 7.46 14.57
CA MET A 199 -1.69 8.84 14.16
C MET A 199 -1.94 9.01 12.67
N GLU A 200 -2.60 10.11 12.29
CA GLU A 200 -2.77 10.55 10.92
C GLU A 200 -2.07 11.89 10.70
N ILE A 201 -1.25 11.96 9.64
CA ILE A 201 -0.60 13.17 9.14
C ILE A 201 -1.36 13.60 7.90
N TYR A 202 -2.13 14.69 7.99
CA TYR A 202 -3.08 15.09 6.96
C TYR A 202 -2.48 15.97 5.88
N THR A 203 -1.65 16.94 6.28
CA THR A 203 -1.11 17.98 5.40
C THR A 203 0.32 18.29 5.79
N GLY A 204 0.93 19.33 5.20
CA GLY A 204 2.29 19.70 5.52
C GLY A 204 2.58 19.83 7.02
N HIS A 205 1.61 20.34 7.82
CA HIS A 205 1.82 20.57 9.26
C HIS A 205 0.67 20.08 10.14
N GLN A 206 -0.38 19.47 9.58
CA GLN A 206 -1.55 19.06 10.36
C GLN A 206 -1.55 17.55 10.61
N PHE A 207 -1.78 17.19 11.87
CA PHE A 207 -1.83 15.81 12.33
C PHE A 207 -2.73 15.67 13.56
N VAL A 208 -3.22 14.47 13.78
CA VAL A 208 -3.86 14.02 15.03
C VAL A 208 -3.39 12.61 15.37
N ALA A 209 -2.90 12.43 16.58
CA ALA A 209 -2.64 11.12 17.17
C ALA A 209 -3.69 10.82 18.23
N MET A 210 -4.23 9.62 18.22
CA MET A 210 -5.23 9.12 19.16
C MET A 210 -4.64 7.93 19.92
N ARG A 211 -4.68 7.99 21.27
CA ARG A 211 -4.45 6.82 22.11
C ARG A 211 -5.55 5.80 21.87
N TYR A 212 -5.20 4.63 21.39
CA TYR A 212 -6.19 3.66 20.93
C TYR A 212 -6.94 2.98 22.06
N PRO A 213 -8.29 2.93 22.02
CA PRO A 213 -9.09 2.32 23.09
C PRO A 213 -9.02 0.78 23.03
N ARG A 214 -9.01 0.14 24.21
CA ARG A 214 -8.88 -1.31 24.34
C ARG A 214 -10.13 -2.11 23.93
N ASP A 215 -11.31 -1.47 23.86
CA ASP A 215 -12.61 -2.07 23.58
C ASP A 215 -13.07 -1.90 22.13
N LYS A 216 -12.15 -1.55 21.23
CA LYS A 216 -12.40 -1.29 19.81
C LYS A 216 -11.48 -2.09 18.89
N TYR A 217 -11.94 -2.26 17.63
CA TYR A 217 -11.06 -2.65 16.53
C TYR A 217 -11.24 -1.68 15.35
N SER A 218 -10.24 -1.60 14.49
CA SER A 218 -10.25 -0.75 13.29
C SER A 218 -9.66 -1.48 12.11
N VAL A 219 -10.18 -1.17 10.92
CA VAL A 219 -9.61 -1.56 9.62
C VAL A 219 -9.42 -0.28 8.82
N PHE A 220 -8.20 -0.04 8.33
CA PHE A 220 -7.85 1.23 7.71
C PHE A 220 -6.96 1.03 6.47
N PRO A 221 -7.55 0.99 5.27
CA PRO A 221 -6.81 1.10 4.01
C PRO A 221 -6.41 2.55 3.71
N ASN A 222 -5.84 2.81 2.51
CA ASN A 222 -5.25 4.09 2.09
C ASN A 222 -6.23 5.27 2.05
N SER A 223 -6.59 5.76 3.21
CA SER A 223 -7.37 6.98 3.43
C SER A 223 -7.19 7.45 4.87
N PHE A 224 -7.66 8.65 5.19
CA PHE A 224 -7.79 9.08 6.58
C PHE A 224 -9.11 8.58 7.15
N TRP A 225 -9.09 8.10 8.40
CA TRP A 225 -10.22 7.36 9.00
C TRP A 225 -10.70 7.91 10.32
N LEU A 226 -9.95 8.81 10.99
CA LEU A 226 -10.41 9.41 12.24
C LEU A 226 -11.68 10.23 11.98
N ASN A 227 -12.77 9.81 12.63
CA ASN A 227 -14.06 10.48 12.55
C ASN A 227 -14.14 11.64 13.56
N GLU A 228 -15.27 11.75 14.27
CA GLU A 228 -15.46 12.81 15.27
C GLU A 228 -14.50 12.64 16.45
N CYS A 229 -13.66 13.64 16.66
CA CYS A 229 -12.73 13.76 17.78
C CYS A 229 -13.03 15.01 18.58
N ARG A 230 -12.93 14.90 19.92
CA ARG A 230 -13.02 16.05 20.82
C ARG A 230 -11.63 16.48 21.24
N LEU A 231 -11.12 17.51 20.62
CA LEU A 231 -9.75 18.01 20.76
C LEU A 231 -9.70 19.21 21.74
N THR A 232 -9.98 18.96 23.04
CA THR A 232 -9.82 19.93 24.11
C THR A 232 -8.35 20.24 24.35
N VAL A 233 -8.04 21.40 24.96
CA VAL A 233 -6.67 21.78 25.29
C VAL A 233 -6.42 21.54 26.77
N GLY A 234 -5.68 20.50 27.11
CA GLY A 234 -5.21 20.20 28.46
C GLY A 234 -3.80 20.72 28.71
N GLU A 235 -2.87 20.40 27.82
CA GLU A 235 -1.51 20.90 27.85
C GLU A 235 -1.15 21.52 26.50
N GLU A 236 -0.70 22.76 26.52
CA GLU A 236 -0.20 23.45 25.34
C GLU A 236 1.32 23.37 25.28
N LYS A 237 1.86 22.62 24.33
CA LYS A 237 3.29 22.61 24.01
C LYS A 237 3.61 23.76 23.03
N GLU A 238 4.88 24.00 22.75
CA GLU A 238 5.28 25.07 21.83
C GLU A 238 4.66 24.89 20.43
N ASN A 239 4.62 23.65 19.90
CA ASN A 239 4.24 23.37 18.52
C ASN A 239 3.00 22.49 18.34
N TYR A 240 2.49 21.86 19.39
CA TYR A 240 1.30 21.01 19.36
C TYR A 240 0.52 21.09 20.67
N ASN A 241 -0.65 20.47 20.73
CA ASN A 241 -1.49 20.39 21.92
C ASN A 241 -1.69 18.94 22.36
N ILE A 242 -1.92 18.77 23.66
CA ILE A 242 -2.36 17.51 24.26
C ILE A 242 -3.76 17.75 24.86
N SER A 243 -4.71 16.83 24.61
CA SER A 243 -6.07 16.94 25.13
C SER A 243 -6.13 16.85 26.68
N GLU A 244 -7.21 17.35 27.27
CA GLU A 244 -7.41 17.30 28.75
C GLU A 244 -7.37 15.88 29.32
N ASP A 245 -7.87 14.91 28.57
CA ASP A 245 -7.87 13.49 28.95
C ASP A 245 -6.57 12.77 28.59
N GLY A 246 -5.65 13.45 27.90
CA GLY A 246 -4.37 12.89 27.43
C GLY A 246 -4.48 11.88 26.29
N ASN A 247 -5.68 11.73 25.70
CA ASN A 247 -5.92 10.72 24.66
C ASN A 247 -5.65 11.22 23.24
N TYR A 248 -5.42 12.53 23.05
CA TYR A 248 -5.07 13.11 21.75
C TYR A 248 -3.84 14.00 21.84
N ILE A 249 -2.99 13.89 20.81
CA ILE A 249 -1.90 14.83 20.51
C ILE A 249 -2.17 15.36 19.11
N TYR A 250 -2.23 16.68 18.92
CA TYR A 250 -2.69 17.25 17.67
C TYR A 250 -2.07 18.63 17.37
N SER A 251 -1.99 18.95 16.08
CA SER A 251 -1.45 20.24 15.60
C SER A 251 -2.30 21.42 16.04
N LYS A 252 -1.65 22.56 16.35
CA LYS A 252 -2.33 23.76 16.87
C LYS A 252 -3.39 24.32 15.91
N ASP A 253 -3.10 24.26 14.61
CA ASP A 253 -3.93 24.86 13.56
C ASP A 253 -4.93 23.91 12.90
N ILE A 254 -5.16 22.70 13.48
CA ILE A 254 -6.05 21.66 12.90
C ILE A 254 -7.47 22.19 12.60
N PHE A 255 -8.06 23.01 13.46
CA PHE A 255 -9.36 23.63 13.22
C PHE A 255 -9.26 24.77 12.20
N LYS A 256 -8.21 25.58 12.31
CA LYS A 256 -8.00 26.76 11.46
C LYS A 256 -7.80 26.36 10.00
N VAL A 257 -6.96 25.38 9.71
CA VAL A 257 -6.71 24.90 8.34
C VAL A 257 -7.99 24.39 7.69
N ALA A 258 -8.79 23.57 8.39
CA ALA A 258 -10.07 23.09 7.89
C ALA A 258 -11.08 24.23 7.66
N THR A 259 -11.10 25.24 8.56
CA THR A 259 -11.97 26.41 8.43
C THR A 259 -11.57 27.29 7.24
N ASP A 260 -10.28 27.58 7.09
CA ASP A 260 -9.76 28.38 5.97
C ASP A 260 -9.97 27.66 4.62
N ALA A 261 -9.86 26.34 4.61
CA ALA A 261 -10.17 25.46 3.48
C ALA A 261 -11.67 25.33 3.18
N LYS A 262 -12.54 25.76 4.10
CA LYS A 262 -14.02 25.64 4.04
C LYS A 262 -14.51 24.18 4.04
N THR A 263 -13.73 23.28 4.62
CA THR A 263 -14.04 21.86 4.76
C THR A 263 -14.42 21.47 6.19
N PHE A 264 -14.25 22.37 7.15
CA PHE A 264 -14.51 22.11 8.57
C PHE A 264 -15.91 21.51 8.81
N LYS A 265 -15.92 20.37 9.49
CA LYS A 265 -17.12 19.69 10.01
C LYS A 265 -16.94 19.47 11.51
N GLY A 266 -17.83 20.03 12.31
CA GLY A 266 -17.75 19.94 13.76
C GLY A 266 -18.32 21.17 14.46
N ASP A 267 -17.89 21.39 15.69
CA ASP A 267 -18.27 22.53 16.52
C ASP A 267 -17.06 23.05 17.31
N GLU A 268 -16.61 24.24 16.98
CA GLU A 268 -15.47 24.89 17.63
C GLU A 268 -15.72 25.18 19.13
N LEU A 269 -16.98 25.41 19.54
CA LEU A 269 -17.31 25.70 20.94
C LEU A 269 -17.13 24.47 21.84
N THR A 270 -17.47 23.30 21.33
CA THR A 270 -17.27 22.02 22.02
C THR A 270 -15.91 21.38 21.73
N ARG A 271 -15.11 22.01 20.84
CA ARG A 271 -13.84 21.50 20.37
C ARG A 271 -13.97 20.13 19.71
N THR A 272 -15.05 19.90 18.97
CA THR A 272 -15.26 18.68 18.17
C THR A 272 -14.98 18.94 16.71
N ILE A 273 -14.36 17.97 16.05
CA ILE A 273 -14.08 17.96 14.61
C ILE A 273 -14.23 16.54 14.08
N ASP A 274 -14.95 16.38 12.98
CA ASP A 274 -14.93 15.16 12.17
C ASP A 274 -13.76 15.29 11.18
N LEU A 275 -12.68 14.57 11.48
CA LEU A 275 -11.42 14.65 10.73
C LEU A 275 -11.56 14.03 9.34
N TYR A 276 -12.26 12.89 9.24
CA TYR A 276 -12.56 12.27 7.95
C TYR A 276 -13.27 13.25 7.01
N SER A 277 -14.39 13.83 7.46
CA SER A 277 -15.16 14.76 6.64
C SER A 277 -14.45 16.09 6.36
N SER A 278 -13.48 16.47 7.21
CA SER A 278 -12.76 17.75 7.08
C SER A 278 -11.49 17.61 6.23
N TYR A 279 -10.78 16.49 6.32
CA TYR A 279 -9.44 16.33 5.75
C TYR A 279 -9.33 15.25 4.67
N ALA A 280 -10.09 14.14 4.75
CA ALA A 280 -9.99 13.05 3.79
C ALA A 280 -10.47 13.43 2.38
N LEU A 281 -10.16 12.61 1.41
CA LEU A 281 -10.75 12.69 0.07
C LEU A 281 -12.27 12.57 0.17
N PRO A 282 -13.03 13.30 -0.65
CA PRO A 282 -14.49 13.38 -0.53
C PRO A 282 -15.21 12.07 -0.89
N GLU A 283 -14.55 11.18 -1.62
CA GLU A 283 -15.10 9.90 -2.04
C GLU A 283 -14.03 8.81 -1.89
N LEU A 284 -14.41 7.68 -1.31
CA LEU A 284 -13.56 6.49 -1.28
C LEU A 284 -13.56 5.82 -2.65
N SER A 285 -12.41 5.30 -3.05
CA SER A 285 -12.34 4.43 -4.21
C SER A 285 -13.01 3.09 -3.92
N GLU A 286 -13.57 2.43 -4.94
CA GLU A 286 -14.16 1.08 -4.79
C GLU A 286 -13.12 0.08 -4.22
N SER A 287 -11.84 0.26 -4.54
CA SER A 287 -10.76 -0.55 -3.99
C SER A 287 -10.53 -0.32 -2.50
N THR A 288 -10.65 0.91 -2.01
CA THR A 288 -10.56 1.23 -0.58
C THR A 288 -11.79 0.72 0.16
N GLU A 289 -12.99 0.97 -0.40
CA GLU A 289 -14.25 0.53 0.17
C GLU A 289 -14.34 -1.00 0.31
N SER A 290 -13.93 -1.74 -0.73
CA SER A 290 -13.96 -3.22 -0.68
C SER A 290 -13.08 -3.79 0.43
N ARG A 291 -11.90 -3.21 0.66
CA ARG A 291 -10.98 -3.65 1.74
C ARG A 291 -11.53 -3.34 3.13
N VAL A 292 -12.05 -2.14 3.36
CA VAL A 292 -12.61 -1.80 4.67
C VAL A 292 -13.86 -2.61 4.98
N CYS A 293 -14.77 -2.78 4.01
CA CYS A 293 -15.97 -3.58 4.21
C CYS A 293 -15.65 -5.06 4.46
N SER A 294 -14.76 -5.66 3.67
CA SER A 294 -14.38 -7.06 3.86
C SER A 294 -13.63 -7.28 5.17
N GLY A 295 -12.74 -6.36 5.54
CA GLY A 295 -11.99 -6.42 6.78
C GLY A 295 -12.88 -6.23 8.02
N ILE A 296 -13.81 -5.29 8.02
CA ILE A 296 -14.77 -5.13 9.13
C ILE A 296 -15.59 -6.41 9.30
N LYS A 297 -16.08 -7.00 8.21
CA LYS A 297 -16.86 -8.25 8.26
C LYS A 297 -16.04 -9.49 8.65
N GLN A 298 -14.74 -9.45 8.53
CA GLN A 298 -13.86 -10.52 9.04
C GLN A 298 -14.05 -10.70 10.55
N PHE A 299 -14.18 -9.60 11.29
CA PHE A 299 -14.30 -9.60 12.74
C PHE A 299 -15.75 -9.45 13.23
N ASN A 300 -16.63 -8.86 12.42
CA ASN A 300 -18.04 -8.71 12.71
C ASN A 300 -18.88 -9.04 11.47
N PRO A 301 -19.24 -10.32 11.23
CA PRO A 301 -20.02 -10.73 10.06
C PRO A 301 -21.39 -10.05 9.96
N ASP A 302 -21.95 -9.60 11.08
CA ASP A 302 -23.25 -8.94 11.14
C ASP A 302 -23.16 -7.41 10.92
N ALA A 303 -21.97 -6.87 10.69
CA ALA A 303 -21.78 -5.45 10.41
C ALA A 303 -22.63 -5.00 9.22
N LYS A 304 -23.32 -3.88 9.42
CA LYS A 304 -24.13 -3.21 8.39
C LYS A 304 -23.47 -1.90 8.01
N PHE A 305 -23.44 -1.64 6.72
CA PHE A 305 -22.90 -0.40 6.19
C PHE A 305 -24.06 0.50 5.74
N GLU A 306 -24.25 1.61 6.44
CA GLU A 306 -25.29 2.61 6.15
C GLU A 306 -24.60 3.88 5.65
N GLY A 307 -24.75 4.18 4.35
CA GLY A 307 -24.12 5.34 3.71
C GLY A 307 -22.69 5.06 3.25
N ASP A 308 -21.95 6.14 3.04
CA ASP A 308 -20.58 6.13 2.47
C ASP A 308 -19.49 6.37 3.55
N VAL A 309 -19.87 6.41 4.83
CA VAL A 309 -18.96 6.64 5.96
C VAL A 309 -18.89 5.38 6.82
N TYR A 310 -17.66 4.92 7.03
CA TYR A 310 -17.37 3.77 7.88
C TYR A 310 -16.72 4.26 9.17
N PRO A 311 -17.34 4.05 10.36
CA PRO A 311 -16.71 4.44 11.61
C PRO A 311 -15.33 3.78 11.76
N PHE A 312 -14.32 4.56 12.11
CA PHE A 312 -12.98 4.03 12.37
C PHE A 312 -12.98 3.05 13.54
N LEU A 313 -13.62 3.42 14.64
CA LEU A 313 -13.72 2.60 15.85
C LEU A 313 -14.94 1.66 15.76
N GLN A 314 -14.68 0.39 15.54
CA GLN A 314 -15.66 -0.67 15.41
C GLN A 314 -15.81 -1.47 16.73
N THR A 315 -16.92 -2.19 16.86
CA THR A 315 -17.19 -3.12 17.98
C THR A 315 -17.62 -4.48 17.45
N THR A 316 -17.33 -5.52 18.22
CA THR A 316 -17.81 -6.89 17.96
C THR A 316 -18.07 -7.62 19.25
N SER A 317 -19.02 -8.56 19.24
CA SER A 317 -19.24 -9.49 20.33
C SER A 317 -18.41 -10.77 20.22
N LYS A 318 -17.81 -11.01 19.05
CA LYS A 318 -16.89 -12.13 18.81
C LYS A 318 -15.56 -11.83 19.51
N LYS A 319 -15.02 -12.80 20.23
CA LYS A 319 -13.62 -12.74 20.64
C LYS A 319 -12.71 -13.06 19.46
N ILE A 320 -11.71 -12.22 19.28
CA ILE A 320 -10.78 -12.29 18.14
C ILE A 320 -9.50 -12.98 18.59
N THR A 321 -8.99 -13.87 17.74
CA THR A 321 -7.73 -14.59 17.97
C THR A 321 -6.61 -14.05 17.08
N LEU A 322 -5.36 -14.40 17.38
CA LEU A 322 -4.22 -14.14 16.52
C LEU A 322 -4.41 -14.77 15.13
N ALA A 323 -4.98 -15.98 15.07
CA ALA A 323 -5.28 -16.65 13.80
C ALA A 323 -6.33 -15.88 12.97
N ASP A 324 -7.33 -15.25 13.60
CA ASP A 324 -8.29 -14.37 12.90
C ASP A 324 -7.59 -13.15 12.28
N ALA A 325 -6.60 -12.57 12.97
CA ALA A 325 -5.82 -11.44 12.46
C ALA A 325 -4.90 -11.86 11.29
N MET A 326 -4.29 -13.05 11.35
CA MET A 326 -3.55 -13.61 10.21
C MET A 326 -4.47 -13.90 9.03
N ALA A 327 -5.67 -14.44 9.26
CA ALA A 327 -6.67 -14.67 8.23
C ALA A 327 -7.16 -13.37 7.58
N PHE A 328 -7.22 -12.26 8.33
CA PHE A 328 -7.55 -10.93 7.80
C PHE A 328 -6.60 -10.52 6.67
N THR A 329 -5.30 -10.73 6.82
CA THR A 329 -4.30 -10.38 5.78
C THR A 329 -4.45 -11.20 4.49
N ARG A 330 -5.18 -12.29 4.55
CA ARG A 330 -5.46 -13.20 3.42
C ARG A 330 -6.86 -13.02 2.82
N ASN A 331 -7.67 -12.11 3.38
CA ASN A 331 -9.04 -11.90 2.94
C ASN A 331 -9.09 -11.45 1.47
N ARG A 332 -9.85 -12.20 0.65
CA ARG A 332 -10.01 -11.96 -0.79
C ARG A 332 -11.46 -11.62 -1.15
N LEU A 333 -12.14 -10.86 -0.28
CA LEU A 333 -13.52 -10.37 -0.44
C LEU A 333 -14.60 -11.43 -0.17
N GLU A 334 -14.27 -12.65 0.22
CA GLU A 334 -15.23 -13.70 0.55
C GLU A 334 -16.18 -13.29 1.68
N THR A 335 -15.72 -12.44 2.61
CA THR A 335 -16.53 -11.95 3.73
C THR A 335 -17.65 -10.99 3.30
N ILE A 336 -17.55 -10.40 2.10
CA ILE A 336 -18.60 -9.58 1.47
C ILE A 336 -19.27 -10.27 0.29
N ASN A 337 -18.98 -11.55 0.05
CA ASN A 337 -19.49 -12.37 -1.06
C ASN A 337 -19.17 -11.79 -2.45
N GLU A 338 -18.02 -11.17 -2.59
CA GLU A 338 -17.50 -10.68 -3.86
C GLU A 338 -16.32 -11.54 -4.31
N VAL A 339 -16.01 -11.47 -5.61
CA VAL A 339 -14.88 -12.18 -6.21
C VAL A 339 -13.76 -11.17 -6.47
N ALA A 340 -12.60 -11.42 -5.87
CA ALA A 340 -11.42 -10.61 -6.10
C ALA A 340 -10.94 -10.75 -7.55
N ASP A 341 -10.56 -9.64 -8.16
CA ASP A 341 -9.74 -9.67 -9.36
C ASP A 341 -8.33 -10.16 -8.98
N ASP A 342 -7.97 -11.34 -9.44
CA ASP A 342 -6.68 -11.97 -9.12
C ASP A 342 -5.47 -11.15 -9.56
N LEU A 343 -5.67 -10.21 -10.47
CA LEU A 343 -4.63 -9.30 -10.91
C LEU A 343 -4.60 -7.99 -10.12
N GLY A 344 -5.52 -7.82 -9.17
CA GLY A 344 -5.62 -6.61 -8.36
C GLY A 344 -5.83 -5.34 -9.18
N ARG A 345 -6.53 -5.43 -10.31
CA ARG A 345 -6.74 -4.33 -11.25
C ARG A 345 -8.20 -4.03 -11.52
N GLY A 346 -9.08 -4.82 -10.94
CA GLY A 346 -10.51 -4.52 -10.89
C GLY A 346 -10.79 -3.35 -9.96
N ASN A 347 -12.01 -2.88 -9.96
CA ASN A 347 -12.45 -1.87 -9.02
C ASN A 347 -12.48 -2.41 -7.58
N LEU A 348 -12.72 -3.72 -7.42
CA LEU A 348 -12.68 -4.41 -6.13
C LEU A 348 -11.27 -4.96 -5.88
N TYR A 349 -10.64 -4.46 -4.83
CA TYR A 349 -9.29 -4.84 -4.46
C TYR A 349 -9.28 -5.59 -3.13
N PRO A 350 -8.75 -6.82 -3.06
CA PRO A 350 -8.73 -7.61 -1.83
C PRO A 350 -7.58 -7.18 -0.91
N ILE A 351 -7.70 -7.49 0.39
CA ILE A 351 -6.63 -7.29 1.37
C ILE A 351 -5.43 -8.19 1.03
N GLY A 352 -5.67 -9.52 0.90
CA GLY A 352 -4.65 -10.44 0.42
C GLY A 352 -4.62 -10.49 -1.10
N ASN A 353 -3.56 -9.98 -1.70
CA ASN A 353 -3.46 -9.87 -3.16
C ASN A 353 -2.04 -10.16 -3.67
N ARG A 354 -1.86 -10.11 -4.99
CA ARG A 354 -0.56 -10.40 -5.60
C ARG A 354 0.50 -9.33 -5.39
N ASN A 355 0.09 -8.12 -5.03
CA ASN A 355 0.99 -7.00 -4.79
C ASN A 355 1.39 -6.91 -3.31
N THR A 356 0.89 -7.83 -2.47
CA THR A 356 1.30 -7.89 -1.06
C THR A 356 2.73 -8.40 -0.97
N MET A 357 3.64 -7.54 -0.56
CA MET A 357 5.08 -7.80 -0.48
C MET A 357 5.51 -8.36 0.87
N GLU A 358 4.77 -8.03 1.90
CA GLU A 358 4.89 -8.58 3.24
C GLU A 358 3.57 -8.39 4.00
N ALA A 359 3.39 -9.16 5.08
CA ALA A 359 2.37 -8.92 6.08
C ALA A 359 2.96 -9.20 7.46
N HIS A 360 2.65 -8.33 8.41
CA HIS A 360 3.04 -8.54 9.80
C HIS A 360 1.89 -8.30 10.74
N ILE A 361 1.92 -9.01 11.87
CA ILE A 361 0.97 -8.88 12.98
C ILE A 361 1.77 -8.84 14.28
N TYR A 362 1.67 -7.74 15.00
CA TYR A 362 2.17 -7.63 16.36
C TYR A 362 1.15 -8.19 17.34
N HIS A 363 1.61 -9.07 18.22
CA HIS A 363 0.82 -9.68 19.29
C HIS A 363 1.43 -9.27 20.63
N LEU A 364 0.78 -8.33 21.31
CA LEU A 364 1.20 -7.76 22.58
C LEU A 364 0.39 -8.44 23.69
N PRO A 365 0.96 -9.33 24.51
CA PRO A 365 0.21 -10.05 25.53
C PRO A 365 -0.31 -9.09 26.60
N ALA A 366 -1.37 -9.50 27.31
CA ALA A 366 -1.98 -8.68 28.37
C ALA A 366 -1.01 -8.33 29.52
N ASN A 367 0.06 -9.11 29.67
CA ASN A 367 1.13 -8.92 30.65
C ASN A 367 2.45 -8.48 30.01
N ALA A 368 2.39 -7.77 28.88
CA ALA A 368 3.57 -7.21 28.23
C ALA A 368 4.42 -6.36 29.19
N THR A 369 5.72 -6.35 28.98
CA THR A 369 6.70 -5.54 29.73
C THR A 369 7.60 -4.78 28.78
N GLU A 370 8.41 -3.85 29.28
CA GLU A 370 9.39 -3.14 28.48
C GLU A 370 10.35 -4.12 27.80
N GLU A 371 10.84 -5.15 28.52
CA GLU A 371 11.75 -6.15 27.98
C GLU A 371 11.07 -7.09 26.99
N TYR A 372 9.77 -7.34 27.16
CA TYR A 372 8.97 -8.18 26.27
C TYR A 372 7.65 -7.49 25.93
N PRO A 373 7.67 -6.55 24.97
CA PRO A 373 6.46 -5.84 24.54
C PRO A 373 5.50 -6.74 23.76
N GLY A 374 6.01 -7.82 23.17
CA GLY A 374 5.25 -8.77 22.36
C GLY A 374 6.11 -9.47 21.32
N THR A 375 5.43 -10.06 20.35
CA THR A 375 6.04 -10.81 19.23
C THR A 375 5.50 -10.24 17.94
N MET A 376 6.37 -10.07 16.93
CA MET A 376 5.97 -9.82 15.55
C MET A 376 5.83 -11.15 14.83
N TRP A 377 4.66 -11.41 14.27
CA TRP A 377 4.44 -12.49 13.32
C TRP A 377 4.58 -11.92 11.92
N LEU A 378 5.54 -12.44 11.17
CA LEU A 378 5.94 -11.88 9.86
C LEU A 378 5.84 -12.93 8.77
N ALA A 379 5.17 -12.59 7.68
CA ALA A 379 5.17 -13.31 6.41
C ALA A 379 5.89 -12.45 5.36
N LEU A 380 7.11 -12.80 5.01
CA LEU A 380 7.86 -12.15 3.92
C LEU A 380 7.35 -12.66 2.57
N GLY A 381 7.00 -11.75 1.67
CA GLY A 381 6.19 -12.03 0.50
C GLY A 381 4.69 -12.08 0.84
N SER A 382 3.86 -12.49 -0.12
CA SER A 382 2.43 -12.53 0.10
C SER A 382 2.02 -13.57 1.16
N PRO A 383 1.18 -13.22 2.15
CA PRO A 383 0.69 -14.17 3.15
C PRO A 383 -0.18 -15.29 2.55
N LEU A 384 -0.57 -15.19 1.28
CA LEU A 384 -1.25 -16.26 0.54
C LEU A 384 -0.34 -17.46 0.27
N THR A 385 0.97 -17.26 0.33
CA THR A 385 2.00 -18.26 -0.02
C THR A 385 3.15 -18.32 0.97
N SER A 386 3.23 -17.35 1.88
CA SER A 386 4.21 -17.27 2.97
C SER A 386 3.50 -17.48 4.31
N PRO A 387 3.93 -18.43 5.16
CA PRO A 387 3.42 -18.55 6.51
C PRO A 387 3.96 -17.43 7.41
N PHE A 388 3.19 -17.08 8.44
CA PHE A 388 3.64 -16.22 9.51
C PHE A 388 4.60 -16.96 10.44
N VAL A 389 5.73 -16.33 10.72
CA VAL A 389 6.76 -16.81 11.65
C VAL A 389 6.95 -15.80 12.76
N ALA A 390 7.15 -16.28 14.00
CA ALA A 390 7.39 -15.43 15.16
C ALA A 390 8.80 -14.82 15.14
N TYR A 391 8.88 -13.47 15.27
CA TYR A 391 10.12 -12.71 15.44
C TYR A 391 10.09 -11.98 16.78
N TYR A 392 11.16 -12.12 17.54
CA TYR A 392 11.25 -11.63 18.93
C TYR A 392 12.04 -10.32 18.98
N PRO A 393 11.71 -9.40 19.91
CA PRO A 393 12.31 -8.05 19.94
C PRO A 393 13.83 -8.05 20.16
N ASN A 394 14.37 -9.07 20.85
CA ASN A 394 15.78 -9.15 21.22
C ASN A 394 16.61 -10.19 20.42
N GLN A 395 16.03 -10.86 19.41
CA GLN A 395 16.80 -11.82 18.61
C GLN A 395 17.95 -11.16 17.83
N ASN A 396 19.06 -11.88 17.68
CA ASN A 396 20.29 -11.36 17.07
C ASN A 396 20.29 -11.39 15.54
N SER A 397 19.48 -12.24 14.92
CA SER A 397 19.38 -12.38 13.45
C SER A 397 18.11 -13.15 13.07
N GLY A 398 17.67 -13.02 11.82
CA GLY A 398 16.81 -14.00 11.15
C GLY A 398 17.64 -15.09 10.46
N ILE A 399 16.99 -16.06 9.82
CA ILE A 399 17.67 -17.00 8.91
C ILE A 399 18.20 -16.27 7.68
N ALA A 400 19.26 -16.79 7.05
CA ALA A 400 19.90 -16.16 5.88
C ALA A 400 18.90 -15.89 4.73
N GLN A 401 17.92 -16.76 4.54
CA GLN A 401 16.90 -16.63 3.51
C GLN A 401 15.91 -15.49 3.76
N ALA A 402 15.68 -15.12 5.02
CA ALA A 402 14.86 -13.97 5.41
C ALA A 402 15.64 -12.64 5.36
N GLN A 403 16.96 -12.69 5.24
CA GLN A 403 17.88 -11.56 5.17
C GLN A 403 18.52 -11.40 3.77
N ASN A 404 18.00 -12.09 2.76
CA ASN A 404 18.55 -12.09 1.40
C ASN A 404 18.07 -10.83 0.64
N GLU A 405 18.97 -9.88 0.45
CA GLU A 405 18.71 -8.59 -0.22
C GLU A 405 18.75 -8.66 -1.77
N ASN A 406 18.73 -9.83 -2.38
CA ASN A 406 18.75 -9.95 -3.83
C ASN A 406 17.43 -9.45 -4.44
N ASN A 407 17.51 -8.47 -5.34
CA ASN A 407 16.35 -7.84 -6.00
C ASN A 407 15.85 -8.59 -7.25
N GLU A 408 16.38 -9.74 -7.55
CA GLU A 408 15.91 -10.67 -8.58
C GLU A 408 15.54 -12.00 -7.94
N PHE A 409 14.74 -12.81 -8.67
CA PHE A 409 14.38 -14.15 -8.17
C PHE A 409 15.61 -14.93 -7.69
N ASN A 410 15.51 -15.43 -6.49
CA ASN A 410 16.52 -16.26 -5.85
C ASN A 410 15.82 -17.31 -4.99
N GLU A 411 16.11 -18.58 -5.26
CA GLU A 411 15.51 -19.72 -4.52
C GLU A 411 15.92 -19.75 -3.03
N ASP A 412 17.04 -19.09 -2.66
CA ASP A 412 17.49 -18.92 -1.28
C ASP A 412 16.90 -17.68 -0.60
N SER A 413 15.78 -17.13 -1.10
CA SER A 413 15.03 -16.03 -0.51
C SER A 413 13.61 -16.46 -0.15
N VAL A 414 13.20 -16.22 1.10
CA VAL A 414 11.81 -16.43 1.53
C VAL A 414 10.86 -15.58 0.68
N TYR A 415 11.20 -14.31 0.48
CA TYR A 415 10.41 -13.38 -0.32
C TYR A 415 10.18 -13.87 -1.75
N TRP A 416 11.26 -14.17 -2.47
CA TRP A 416 11.16 -14.58 -3.88
C TRP A 416 10.49 -15.92 -4.07
N LEU A 417 10.70 -16.86 -3.13
CA LEU A 417 10.01 -18.14 -3.16
C LEU A 417 8.49 -17.99 -2.98
N ALA A 418 8.06 -17.10 -2.06
CA ALA A 418 6.65 -16.77 -1.87
C ALA A 418 6.04 -16.17 -3.13
N MET A 419 6.72 -15.17 -3.72
CA MET A 419 6.21 -14.42 -4.87
C MET A 419 6.16 -15.26 -6.15
N ASP A 420 7.12 -16.15 -6.37
CA ASP A 420 7.07 -17.07 -7.51
C ASP A 420 5.97 -18.13 -7.36
N THR A 421 5.76 -18.60 -6.13
CA THR A 421 4.64 -19.52 -5.84
C THR A 421 3.29 -18.85 -6.13
N LEU A 422 3.13 -17.60 -5.68
CA LEU A 422 1.91 -16.83 -5.93
C LEU A 422 1.68 -16.57 -7.42
N PHE A 423 2.73 -16.25 -8.15
CA PHE A 423 2.67 -16.09 -9.60
C PHE A 423 2.03 -17.30 -10.29
N MET A 424 2.45 -18.51 -9.92
CA MET A 424 1.89 -19.75 -10.48
C MET A 424 0.43 -19.96 -10.05
N ILE A 425 0.09 -19.66 -8.80
CA ILE A 425 -1.28 -19.78 -8.26
C ILE A 425 -2.26 -18.95 -9.06
N GLU A 426 -1.89 -17.76 -9.48
CA GLU A 426 -2.78 -16.83 -10.20
C GLU A 426 -3.33 -17.38 -11.52
N TYR A 427 -2.70 -18.39 -12.11
CA TYR A 427 -3.19 -19.02 -13.34
C TYR A 427 -4.36 -19.98 -13.12
N ASN A 428 -4.41 -20.66 -11.97
CA ASN A 428 -5.51 -21.55 -11.60
C ASN A 428 -5.65 -21.59 -10.07
N ARG A 429 -6.15 -20.48 -9.51
CA ARG A 429 -6.26 -20.30 -8.07
C ARG A 429 -7.11 -21.36 -7.39
N ASP A 430 -8.22 -21.79 -8.02
CA ASP A 430 -9.13 -22.78 -7.45
C ASP A 430 -8.44 -24.13 -7.20
N GLU A 431 -7.49 -24.50 -8.05
CA GLU A 431 -6.73 -25.75 -7.91
C GLU A 431 -5.47 -25.58 -7.04
N PHE A 432 -4.75 -24.45 -7.19
CA PHE A 432 -3.41 -24.32 -6.61
C PHE A 432 -3.42 -23.68 -5.22
N GLN A 433 -4.27 -22.68 -4.95
CA GLN A 433 -4.31 -22.01 -3.64
C GLN A 433 -4.60 -22.96 -2.48
N PRO A 434 -5.53 -23.94 -2.58
CA PRO A 434 -5.79 -24.87 -1.48
C PRO A 434 -4.56 -25.71 -1.03
N ILE A 435 -3.58 -25.92 -1.92
CA ILE A 435 -2.34 -26.63 -1.60
C ILE A 435 -1.52 -25.79 -0.60
N ALA A 436 -1.33 -24.51 -0.90
CA ALA A 436 -0.62 -23.58 -0.03
C ALA A 436 -1.39 -23.38 1.28
N THR A 437 -2.66 -23.00 1.21
CA THR A 437 -3.51 -22.71 2.38
C THR A 437 -3.48 -23.86 3.40
N LYS A 438 -3.68 -25.10 2.96
CA LYS A 438 -3.70 -26.25 3.87
C LYS A 438 -2.39 -26.46 4.64
N LYS A 439 -1.25 -26.31 3.97
CA LYS A 439 0.07 -26.52 4.59
C LYS A 439 0.42 -25.35 5.51
N ILE A 440 0.12 -24.13 5.09
CA ILE A 440 0.36 -22.91 5.87
C ILE A 440 -0.48 -22.93 7.16
N GLU A 441 -1.78 -23.16 7.08
CA GLU A 441 -2.68 -23.22 8.25
C GLU A 441 -2.28 -24.31 9.25
N ALA A 442 -1.83 -25.47 8.75
CA ALA A 442 -1.35 -26.55 9.61
C ALA A 442 -0.07 -26.15 10.38
N LEU A 443 0.89 -25.49 9.70
CA LEU A 443 2.11 -24.98 10.31
C LEU A 443 1.82 -23.90 11.35
N GLU A 444 1.07 -22.88 10.98
CA GLU A 444 0.74 -21.75 11.86
C GLU A 444 -0.06 -22.18 13.09
N SER A 445 -0.98 -23.13 12.93
CA SER A 445 -1.73 -23.68 14.07
C SER A 445 -0.82 -24.39 15.08
N GLU A 446 0.26 -25.01 14.64
CA GLU A 446 1.27 -25.61 15.52
C GLU A 446 2.14 -24.53 16.16
N GLU A 447 2.60 -23.55 15.41
CA GLU A 447 3.48 -22.49 15.88
C GLU A 447 2.78 -21.56 16.87
N ILE A 448 1.51 -21.20 16.65
CA ILE A 448 0.71 -20.41 17.60
C ILE A 448 0.57 -21.14 18.95
N LYS A 449 0.36 -22.47 18.93
CA LYS A 449 0.28 -23.27 20.18
C LYS A 449 1.60 -23.32 20.92
N ASN A 450 2.72 -23.27 20.22
CA ASN A 450 4.07 -23.36 20.75
C ASN A 450 4.71 -21.97 20.92
N ALA A 451 3.95 -20.89 20.67
CA ALA A 451 4.44 -19.53 20.78
C ALA A 451 4.92 -19.21 22.20
N VAL A 452 6.08 -18.60 22.27
CA VAL A 452 6.63 -18.11 23.54
C VAL A 452 6.07 -16.73 23.81
N THR A 453 5.47 -16.57 24.97
CA THR A 453 4.81 -15.31 25.41
C THR A 453 5.53 -14.64 26.58
N THR A 454 6.79 -14.97 26.78
CA THR A 454 7.65 -14.44 27.83
C THR A 454 9.01 -14.11 27.28
N MET A 455 9.76 -13.28 28.00
CA MET A 455 11.13 -12.91 27.62
C MET A 455 12.02 -14.15 27.49
N LEU A 456 12.69 -14.24 26.37
CA LEU A 456 13.81 -15.16 26.10
C LEU A 456 15.13 -14.37 26.18
N THR A 457 16.23 -15.03 26.43
CA THR A 457 17.54 -14.44 26.12
C THR A 457 17.69 -14.25 24.61
N ALA A 458 18.57 -13.36 24.18
CA ALA A 458 18.79 -13.08 22.76
C ALA A 458 19.18 -14.34 21.96
N ASP A 459 19.99 -15.22 22.55
CA ASP A 459 20.40 -16.47 21.92
C ASP A 459 19.25 -17.46 21.83
N GLU A 460 18.41 -17.58 22.87
CA GLU A 460 17.20 -18.43 22.86
C GLU A 460 16.17 -17.93 21.86
N ALA A 461 15.94 -16.61 21.82
CA ALA A 461 15.03 -15.96 20.86
C ALA A 461 15.50 -16.21 19.41
N THR A 462 16.79 -16.05 19.18
CA THR A 462 17.40 -16.31 17.86
C THR A 462 17.28 -17.79 17.47
N ALA A 463 17.61 -18.71 18.39
CA ALA A 463 17.51 -20.14 18.14
C ALA A 463 16.06 -20.58 17.85
N LYS A 464 15.09 -20.05 18.62
CA LYS A 464 13.66 -20.34 18.42
C LYS A 464 13.17 -19.82 17.08
N ASN A 465 13.48 -18.55 16.74
CA ASN A 465 13.11 -18.00 15.44
C ASN A 465 13.75 -18.81 14.28
N HIS A 466 15.05 -19.16 14.39
CA HIS A 466 15.72 -19.92 13.34
C HIS A 466 15.11 -21.31 13.14
N GLU A 467 14.68 -22.00 14.21
CA GLU A 467 13.97 -23.26 14.13
C GLU A 467 12.65 -23.11 13.37
N ASP A 468 11.80 -22.16 13.78
CA ASP A 468 10.47 -21.93 13.21
C ASP A 468 10.59 -21.42 11.76
N ALA A 469 11.46 -20.43 11.51
CA ALA A 469 11.68 -19.88 10.18
C ALA A 469 12.26 -20.91 9.18
N THR A 470 13.14 -21.80 9.64
CA THR A 470 13.65 -22.90 8.81
C THR A 470 12.55 -23.87 8.44
N LYS A 471 11.71 -24.26 9.42
CA LYS A 471 10.57 -25.15 9.18
C LYS A 471 9.57 -24.52 8.21
N ALA A 472 9.29 -23.21 8.37
CA ALA A 472 8.44 -22.45 7.45
C ALA A 472 9.02 -22.42 6.03
N TYR A 473 10.29 -22.12 5.88
CA TYR A 473 10.97 -22.07 4.59
C TYR A 473 10.97 -23.46 3.89
N GLU A 474 11.24 -24.55 4.59
CA GLU A 474 11.15 -25.90 4.01
C GLU A 474 9.70 -26.24 3.60
N THR A 475 8.69 -25.83 4.39
CA THR A 475 7.28 -25.96 4.02
C THR A 475 6.94 -25.17 2.74
N MET A 476 7.48 -23.95 2.60
CA MET A 476 7.31 -23.15 1.37
C MET A 476 7.95 -23.83 0.16
N LYS A 477 9.13 -24.42 0.30
CA LYS A 477 9.78 -25.22 -0.78
C LYS A 477 8.92 -26.40 -1.22
N GLU A 478 8.31 -27.11 -0.28
CA GLU A 478 7.38 -28.19 -0.60
C GLU A 478 6.14 -27.69 -1.34
N ILE A 479 5.55 -26.55 -0.90
CA ILE A 479 4.41 -25.91 -1.57
C ILE A 479 4.79 -25.53 -3.00
N HIS A 480 5.90 -24.83 -3.16
CA HIS A 480 6.41 -24.38 -4.45
C HIS A 480 6.63 -25.57 -5.40
N ALA A 481 7.32 -26.61 -4.96
CA ALA A 481 7.60 -27.80 -5.78
C ALA A 481 6.31 -28.50 -6.24
N GLU A 482 5.33 -28.67 -5.35
CA GLU A 482 4.05 -29.30 -5.68
C GLU A 482 3.24 -28.46 -6.69
N ILE A 483 3.20 -27.14 -6.49
CA ILE A 483 2.50 -26.21 -7.39
C ILE A 483 3.21 -26.13 -8.74
N LEU A 484 4.55 -26.08 -8.77
CA LEU A 484 5.34 -26.03 -10.00
C LEU A 484 5.06 -27.25 -10.90
N GLU A 485 4.99 -28.46 -10.33
CA GLU A 485 4.66 -29.67 -11.08
C GLU A 485 3.25 -29.59 -11.71
N LYS A 486 2.26 -29.09 -10.96
CA LYS A 486 0.90 -28.90 -11.47
C LYS A 486 0.84 -27.77 -12.51
N PHE A 487 1.56 -26.69 -12.30
CA PHE A 487 1.63 -25.56 -13.20
C PHE A 487 2.27 -25.94 -14.54
N LYS A 488 3.36 -26.70 -14.54
CA LYS A 488 3.97 -27.26 -15.76
C LYS A 488 2.98 -28.11 -16.57
N LYS A 489 2.13 -28.87 -15.90
CA LYS A 489 1.05 -29.61 -16.56
C LYS A 489 -0.01 -28.66 -17.11
N TYR A 490 -0.43 -27.67 -16.33
CA TYR A 490 -1.46 -26.70 -16.71
C TYR A 490 -1.10 -25.97 -18.01
N ILE A 491 0.11 -25.41 -18.13
CA ILE A 491 0.55 -24.67 -19.33
C ILE A 491 0.71 -25.54 -20.58
N LYS A 492 0.86 -26.87 -20.42
CA LYS A 492 0.86 -27.83 -21.54
C LYS A 492 -0.54 -28.16 -22.05
N GLU A 493 -1.54 -28.09 -21.19
CA GLU A 493 -2.91 -28.51 -21.48
C GLU A 493 -3.83 -27.33 -21.78
N ASN A 494 -3.48 -26.11 -21.39
CA ASN A 494 -4.33 -24.94 -21.49
C ASN A 494 -3.63 -23.76 -22.18
N ASP A 495 -4.40 -22.99 -22.98
CA ASP A 495 -4.01 -21.64 -23.36
C ASP A 495 -4.07 -20.76 -22.09
N TYR A 496 -3.15 -19.80 -21.98
CA TYR A 496 -3.16 -18.88 -20.87
C TYR A 496 -2.75 -17.46 -21.29
N THR A 497 -3.14 -16.48 -20.52
CA THR A 497 -2.78 -15.08 -20.78
C THR A 497 -1.81 -14.62 -19.72
N ILE A 498 -0.58 -14.26 -20.14
CA ILE A 498 0.33 -13.53 -19.28
C ILE A 498 -0.07 -12.05 -19.31
N LYS A 499 -0.14 -11.47 -18.13
CA LYS A 499 -0.39 -10.06 -17.92
C LYS A 499 0.90 -9.41 -17.47
N PHE A 500 0.96 -8.09 -17.57
CA PHE A 500 2.13 -7.34 -17.12
C PHE A 500 2.49 -7.68 -15.69
N PHE A 501 3.77 -7.98 -15.47
CA PHE A 501 4.31 -8.33 -14.17
C PHE A 501 5.63 -7.58 -13.95
N GLY A 502 5.69 -6.74 -12.92
CA GLY A 502 6.87 -5.94 -12.60
C GLY A 502 6.58 -4.45 -12.51
N LYS A 503 7.62 -3.63 -12.52
CA LYS A 503 7.54 -2.18 -12.42
C LYS A 503 6.57 -1.60 -13.45
N ARG A 504 5.66 -0.74 -12.98
CA ARG A 504 4.74 -0.01 -13.86
C ARG A 504 5.49 1.04 -14.65
N ALA A 505 5.75 0.76 -15.92
CA ALA A 505 6.24 1.78 -16.84
C ALA A 505 5.23 2.91 -17.00
N THR A 506 3.95 2.57 -17.15
CA THR A 506 2.77 3.45 -17.03
C THR A 506 1.57 2.60 -16.64
N ALA A 507 0.55 3.22 -16.06
CA ALA A 507 -0.73 2.55 -15.76
C ALA A 507 -1.37 1.90 -16.99
N ALA A 508 -1.09 2.41 -18.20
CA ALA A 508 -1.59 1.86 -19.44
C ALA A 508 -0.87 0.57 -19.84
N PHE A 509 0.48 0.52 -19.73
CA PHE A 509 1.23 -0.71 -20.01
C PHE A 509 0.85 -1.85 -19.05
N SER A 510 0.44 -1.53 -17.83
CA SER A 510 0.00 -2.55 -16.89
C SER A 510 -1.22 -3.37 -17.35
N LYS A 511 -1.93 -2.89 -18.38
CA LYS A 511 -3.07 -3.60 -19.00
C LYS A 511 -2.66 -4.40 -20.26
N THR A 512 -1.36 -4.50 -20.55
CA THR A 512 -0.85 -5.33 -21.65
C THR A 512 -1.04 -6.80 -21.32
N GLU A 513 -1.51 -7.55 -22.31
CA GLU A 513 -1.75 -8.99 -22.21
C GLU A 513 -1.04 -9.71 -23.36
N VAL A 514 -0.53 -10.92 -23.08
CA VAL A 514 0.02 -11.81 -24.10
C VAL A 514 -0.66 -13.16 -23.99
N LEU A 515 -1.46 -13.53 -24.99
CA LEU A 515 -2.05 -14.86 -25.07
C LEU A 515 -0.98 -15.87 -25.50
N VAL A 516 -0.81 -16.89 -24.71
CA VAL A 516 0.13 -18.00 -24.93
C VAL A 516 -0.67 -19.25 -25.24
N PRO A 517 -0.58 -19.82 -26.43
CA PRO A 517 -1.20 -21.09 -26.73
C PRO A 517 -0.58 -22.21 -25.87
N LYS A 518 -1.37 -23.23 -25.55
CA LYS A 518 -0.91 -24.39 -24.79
C LYS A 518 0.34 -25.02 -25.42
N ASP A 519 1.19 -25.57 -24.57
CA ASP A 519 2.46 -26.19 -24.96
C ASP A 519 3.40 -25.29 -25.78
N SER A 520 3.29 -23.97 -25.62
CA SER A 520 4.18 -23.01 -26.32
C SER A 520 5.57 -22.94 -25.71
N ALA A 521 5.69 -23.20 -24.41
CA ALA A 521 6.95 -23.22 -23.65
C ALA A 521 6.92 -24.30 -22.58
N ASP A 522 8.09 -24.68 -22.07
CA ASP A 522 8.23 -25.67 -20.99
C ASP A 522 8.20 -25.03 -19.59
N THR A 523 8.15 -23.69 -19.51
CA THR A 523 8.13 -22.88 -18.30
C THR A 523 7.04 -21.82 -18.36
N GLY A 524 6.59 -21.34 -17.21
CA GLY A 524 5.71 -20.16 -17.13
C GLY A 524 6.45 -18.91 -17.60
N MET A 525 5.69 -17.96 -18.11
CA MET A 525 6.24 -16.74 -18.70
C MET A 525 5.66 -15.49 -18.04
N LYS A 526 6.49 -14.45 -17.97
CA LYS A 526 6.16 -13.09 -17.49
C LYS A 526 6.45 -12.09 -18.61
N LEU A 527 5.74 -10.96 -18.61
CA LEU A 527 6.01 -9.84 -19.51
C LEU A 527 6.74 -8.73 -18.74
N ARG A 528 7.92 -8.36 -19.19
CA ARG A 528 8.63 -7.14 -18.77
C ARG A 528 8.50 -6.06 -19.83
N VAL A 529 8.27 -4.82 -19.42
CA VAL A 529 8.24 -3.65 -20.30
C VAL A 529 9.31 -2.67 -19.82
N ALA A 530 10.21 -2.28 -20.70
CA ALA A 530 11.29 -1.35 -20.43
C ALA A 530 11.19 -0.14 -21.38
N PRO A 531 10.44 0.92 -21.04
CA PRO A 531 10.35 2.13 -21.84
C PRO A 531 11.56 3.03 -21.63
N SER A 532 11.88 3.86 -22.63
CA SER A 532 12.78 4.99 -22.48
C SER A 532 12.15 6.08 -21.57
N GLU A 533 12.99 6.94 -21.00
CA GLU A 533 12.51 8.03 -20.11
C GLU A 533 11.50 8.96 -20.79
N ASP A 534 11.67 9.23 -22.07
CA ASP A 534 10.75 10.08 -22.85
C ASP A 534 9.50 9.33 -23.33
N MET A 535 9.42 8.01 -23.12
CA MET A 535 8.35 7.12 -23.56
C MET A 535 8.21 7.00 -25.10
N MET A 536 9.23 7.44 -25.86
CA MET A 536 9.21 7.41 -27.33
C MET A 536 9.74 6.10 -27.91
N SER A 537 10.34 5.26 -27.08
CA SER A 537 10.83 3.92 -27.44
C SER A 537 10.79 2.99 -26.25
N GLY A 538 11.06 1.71 -26.48
CA GLY A 538 11.18 0.73 -25.39
C GLY A 538 11.13 -0.69 -25.90
N GLU A 539 11.10 -1.62 -24.96
CA GLU A 539 11.13 -3.05 -25.20
C GLU A 539 10.06 -3.79 -24.41
N LEU A 540 9.54 -4.83 -25.02
CA LEU A 540 8.63 -5.82 -24.42
C LEU A 540 9.38 -7.15 -24.43
N ASN A 541 9.70 -7.68 -23.27
CA ASN A 541 10.50 -8.89 -23.12
C ASN A 541 9.68 -9.98 -22.43
N ILE A 542 9.59 -11.15 -23.06
CA ILE A 542 9.07 -12.34 -22.39
C ILE A 542 10.23 -13.00 -21.64
N VAL A 543 10.03 -13.17 -20.34
CA VAL A 543 10.96 -13.85 -19.46
C VAL A 543 10.27 -15.09 -18.86
N ASP A 544 11.04 -16.06 -18.40
CA ASP A 544 10.49 -17.17 -17.62
C ASP A 544 10.03 -16.69 -16.23
N HIS A 545 9.42 -17.58 -15.45
CA HIS A 545 8.94 -17.20 -14.12
C HIS A 545 10.09 -16.87 -13.14
N TYR A 546 11.31 -17.21 -13.46
CA TYR A 546 12.52 -16.83 -12.70
C TYR A 546 13.13 -15.50 -13.16
N GLY A 547 12.67 -14.96 -14.29
CA GLY A 547 13.15 -13.70 -14.86
C GLY A 547 14.19 -13.83 -15.95
N ASN A 548 14.56 -15.05 -16.36
CA ASN A 548 15.49 -15.25 -17.46
C ASN A 548 14.80 -15.06 -18.82
N PRO A 549 15.50 -14.53 -19.85
CA PRO A 549 14.94 -14.40 -21.19
C PRO A 549 14.44 -15.74 -21.74
N VAL A 550 13.26 -15.75 -22.32
CA VAL A 550 12.76 -16.90 -23.09
C VAL A 550 13.23 -16.73 -24.52
N GLU A 551 14.15 -17.58 -24.94
CA GLU A 551 14.79 -17.51 -26.28
C GLU A 551 13.82 -17.92 -27.41
N GLU A 552 13.05 -18.99 -27.20
CA GLU A 552 12.18 -19.56 -28.22
C GLU A 552 10.84 -20.04 -27.66
N VAL A 553 9.79 -19.85 -28.44
CA VAL A 553 8.48 -20.43 -28.23
C VAL A 553 8.05 -21.31 -29.39
N LYS A 554 7.31 -22.40 -29.09
CA LYS A 554 6.89 -23.36 -30.12
C LYS A 554 5.80 -22.83 -31.03
N GLN A 555 4.94 -21.92 -30.51
CA GLN A 555 3.77 -21.37 -31.17
C GLN A 555 3.78 -19.84 -31.12
N ASP A 556 3.00 -19.22 -32.01
CA ASP A 556 2.89 -17.76 -32.05
C ASP A 556 2.17 -17.23 -30.80
N LEU A 557 2.74 -16.21 -30.19
CA LEU A 557 2.14 -15.45 -29.10
C LEU A 557 1.27 -14.32 -29.65
N THR A 558 0.14 -14.01 -29.00
CA THR A 558 -0.69 -12.84 -29.39
C THR A 558 -0.55 -11.74 -28.36
N TYR A 559 0.07 -10.64 -28.74
CA TYR A 559 0.23 -9.43 -27.93
C TYR A 559 -0.99 -8.53 -28.08
N SER A 560 -1.44 -7.95 -26.96
CA SER A 560 -2.54 -7.00 -26.89
C SER A 560 -2.15 -5.84 -25.98
N ILE A 561 -1.77 -4.69 -26.57
CA ILE A 561 -1.22 -3.53 -25.86
C ILE A 561 -2.21 -2.37 -25.97
N PRO A 562 -2.67 -1.75 -24.87
CA PRO A 562 -3.57 -0.60 -24.94
C PRO A 562 -3.01 0.53 -25.79
N THR A 563 -3.84 1.14 -26.63
CA THR A 563 -3.41 2.30 -27.44
C THR A 563 -2.98 3.47 -26.56
N SER A 564 -3.58 3.60 -25.37
CA SER A 564 -3.24 4.61 -24.37
C SER A 564 -1.85 4.43 -23.72
N ALA A 565 -1.17 3.31 -23.98
CA ALA A 565 0.21 3.10 -23.52
C ALA A 565 1.22 3.97 -24.29
N PHE A 566 0.83 4.53 -25.43
CA PHE A 566 1.72 5.28 -26.31
C PHE A 566 1.24 6.72 -26.51
N LYS A 567 2.17 7.66 -26.54
CA LYS A 567 1.89 9.09 -26.81
C LYS A 567 1.65 9.40 -28.30
N GLY A 568 1.81 8.42 -29.19
CA GLY A 568 1.65 8.53 -30.64
C GLY A 568 1.47 7.15 -31.27
N LYS A 569 1.77 7.02 -32.56
CA LYS A 569 1.66 5.74 -33.27
C LYS A 569 2.93 4.90 -33.05
N PRO A 570 2.86 3.73 -32.41
CA PRO A 570 4.02 2.84 -32.27
C PRO A 570 4.28 2.07 -33.55
N THR A 571 5.57 1.79 -33.82
CA THR A 571 6.06 0.80 -34.75
C THR A 571 6.76 -0.29 -33.95
N PHE A 572 6.43 -1.55 -34.18
CA PHE A 572 6.97 -2.70 -33.47
C PHE A 572 7.95 -3.47 -34.38
N THR A 573 9.01 -4.03 -33.77
CA THR A 573 10.00 -4.86 -34.49
C THR A 573 10.50 -6.01 -33.60
N ASP A 574 10.81 -7.15 -34.24
CA ASP A 574 11.50 -8.28 -33.58
C ASP A 574 13.04 -8.14 -33.63
N GLY A 575 13.54 -6.97 -33.97
CA GLY A 575 14.96 -6.70 -34.18
C GLY A 575 15.43 -6.92 -35.63
N THR A 576 14.68 -7.66 -36.44
CA THR A 576 14.99 -7.95 -37.85
C THR A 576 13.90 -7.42 -38.76
N ASN A 577 12.64 -7.63 -38.41
CA ASN A 577 11.48 -7.29 -39.24
C ASN A 577 10.52 -6.37 -38.47
N GLU A 578 9.85 -5.50 -39.21
CA GLU A 578 8.73 -4.74 -38.69
C GLU A 578 7.51 -5.65 -38.49
N ILE A 579 6.86 -5.53 -37.33
CA ILE A 579 5.66 -6.28 -36.98
C ILE A 579 4.44 -5.41 -37.23
N THR A 580 3.56 -5.85 -38.12
CA THR A 580 2.30 -5.15 -38.37
C THR A 580 1.32 -5.42 -37.24
N ALA A 581 0.88 -4.36 -36.55
CA ALA A 581 -0.15 -4.42 -35.52
C ALA A 581 -1.47 -3.88 -36.09
N GLU A 582 -2.57 -4.56 -35.76
CA GLU A 582 -3.94 -4.10 -35.99
C GLU A 582 -4.45 -3.37 -34.75
N VAL A 583 -5.28 -2.34 -34.91
CA VAL A 583 -6.00 -1.71 -33.79
C VAL A 583 -7.36 -2.35 -33.68
N LYS A 584 -7.60 -3.00 -32.53
CA LYS A 584 -8.85 -3.66 -32.19
C LYS A 584 -9.21 -3.38 -30.73
N ASP A 585 -10.43 -2.93 -30.46
CA ASP A 585 -10.94 -2.66 -29.12
C ASP A 585 -9.98 -1.79 -28.27
N ASP A 586 -9.49 -0.69 -28.85
CA ASP A 586 -8.52 0.23 -28.27
C ASP A 586 -7.17 -0.42 -27.86
N LYS A 587 -6.79 -1.53 -28.51
CA LYS A 587 -5.51 -2.20 -28.34
C LYS A 587 -4.79 -2.37 -29.67
N TYR A 588 -3.46 -2.26 -29.67
CA TYR A 588 -2.60 -2.78 -30.73
C TYR A 588 -2.48 -4.28 -30.55
N VAL A 589 -2.92 -5.05 -31.55
CA VAL A 589 -2.91 -6.51 -31.53
C VAL A 589 -2.03 -7.04 -32.66
N PHE A 590 -1.10 -7.94 -32.34
CA PHE A 590 -0.27 -8.64 -33.31
C PHE A 590 0.13 -10.02 -32.81
N THR A 591 0.50 -10.90 -33.74
CA THR A 591 0.84 -12.30 -33.44
C THR A 591 2.25 -12.59 -33.99
N THR A 592 3.11 -13.16 -33.13
CA THR A 592 4.51 -13.44 -33.48
C THR A 592 5.11 -14.51 -32.55
N LYS A 593 6.17 -15.19 -32.98
CA LYS A 593 7.02 -16.03 -32.11
C LYS A 593 8.10 -15.24 -31.37
N ALA A 594 8.26 -13.94 -31.70
CA ALA A 594 9.27 -13.15 -31.04
C ALA A 594 8.92 -12.94 -29.57
N THR A 595 9.88 -13.21 -28.71
CA THR A 595 9.83 -13.03 -27.25
C THR A 595 10.45 -11.71 -26.81
N HIS A 596 11.15 -11.05 -27.74
CA HIS A 596 11.70 -9.71 -27.59
C HIS A 596 11.14 -8.81 -28.69
N ILE A 597 10.44 -7.75 -28.30
CA ILE A 597 9.80 -6.79 -29.19
C ILE A 597 10.29 -5.39 -28.82
N ALA A 598 10.98 -4.73 -29.73
CA ALA A 598 11.27 -3.31 -29.59
C ALA A 598 10.13 -2.46 -30.19
N TYR A 599 9.89 -1.29 -29.65
CA TYR A 599 8.97 -0.33 -30.24
C TYR A 599 9.58 1.07 -30.30
N THR A 600 9.13 1.86 -31.30
CA THR A 600 9.39 3.29 -31.41
C THR A 600 8.08 4.01 -31.68
N VAL A 601 7.89 5.19 -31.07
CA VAL A 601 6.68 5.99 -31.22
C VAL A 601 6.97 7.20 -32.11
N SER A 602 6.18 7.38 -33.16
CA SER A 602 6.23 8.59 -33.96
C SER A 602 5.26 9.63 -33.40
N GLU A 603 5.68 10.88 -33.28
CA GLU A 603 4.76 11.97 -32.96
C GLU A 603 3.59 11.97 -33.98
N SER A 604 2.36 12.06 -33.48
CA SER A 604 1.21 12.17 -34.37
C SER A 604 1.25 13.51 -35.09
N THR A 605 1.51 13.48 -36.40
CA THR A 605 1.46 14.67 -37.27
C THR A 605 0.04 15.20 -37.52
N GLU A 606 -0.97 14.70 -36.79
CA GLU A 606 -2.36 15.17 -36.93
C GLU A 606 -2.69 16.47 -36.17
N ALA A 607 -1.74 17.07 -35.44
CA ALA A 607 -1.95 18.36 -34.76
C ALA A 607 -1.52 19.61 -35.58
N ALA A 608 -1.13 19.47 -36.87
CA ALA A 608 -0.59 20.59 -37.66
C ALA A 608 -1.32 20.86 -38.96
N THR A 609 -2.63 20.71 -39.07
CA THR A 609 -3.42 21.26 -40.21
C THR A 609 -4.78 21.82 -39.74
N GLU A 610 -4.78 22.65 -38.75
CA GLU A 610 -5.75 23.73 -38.63
C GLU A 610 -5.03 25.05 -38.84
N THR A 611 -4.85 25.40 -40.14
CA THR A 611 -4.52 26.75 -40.58
C THR A 611 -5.51 27.72 -39.96
N GLU A 612 -4.95 28.70 -39.27
CA GLU A 612 -5.63 29.87 -38.76
C GLU A 612 -6.73 30.40 -39.70
N LYS A 613 -7.97 30.15 -39.36
CA LYS A 613 -9.05 31.08 -39.61
C LYS A 613 -9.56 31.55 -38.26
N LYS A 614 -8.99 32.64 -37.77
CA LYS A 614 -9.60 33.39 -36.64
C LYS A 614 -11.06 33.68 -36.98
N PRO A 615 -12.03 33.15 -36.25
CA PRO A 615 -13.40 33.64 -36.38
C PRO A 615 -13.42 35.05 -35.81
N LYS A 616 -13.87 36.02 -36.61
CA LYS A 616 -14.26 37.35 -36.12
C LYS A 616 -15.44 37.14 -35.17
N THR A 617 -15.18 37.09 -33.88
CA THR A 617 -16.22 37.10 -32.84
C THR A 617 -16.85 38.47 -32.80
N THR A 618 -18.09 38.58 -33.23
CA THR A 618 -18.93 39.75 -32.95
C THR A 618 -19.48 39.63 -31.52
N PRO A 619 -19.79 40.77 -30.85
CA PRO A 619 -20.27 40.75 -29.46
C PRO A 619 -21.55 39.95 -29.19
N GLN A 620 -22.30 39.61 -30.22
CA GLN A 620 -23.52 38.81 -30.14
C GLN A 620 -23.29 37.31 -29.85
N SER A 621 -22.13 36.77 -30.25
CA SER A 621 -21.80 35.34 -30.01
C SER A 621 -21.48 35.03 -28.55
N ILE A 622 -20.96 36.02 -27.80
CA ILE A 622 -20.62 35.85 -26.38
C ILE A 622 -21.91 35.85 -25.51
N VAL A 623 -22.91 36.63 -25.89
CA VAL A 623 -24.20 36.71 -25.18
C VAL A 623 -24.99 35.40 -25.34
N LEU A 624 -24.90 34.73 -26.50
CA LEU A 624 -25.55 33.44 -26.76
C LEU A 624 -24.90 32.27 -25.97
N LEU A 625 -23.58 32.29 -25.78
CA LEU A 625 -22.89 31.26 -25.01
C LEU A 625 -23.18 31.35 -23.51
N VAL A 626 -23.19 32.60 -22.96
CA VAL A 626 -23.54 32.86 -21.55
C VAL A 626 -25.02 32.58 -21.29
N GLY A 627 -25.89 32.90 -22.23
CA GLY A 627 -27.33 32.58 -22.14
C GLY A 627 -27.61 31.08 -22.14
N ALA A 628 -26.89 30.28 -22.92
CA ALA A 628 -27.06 28.83 -22.94
C ALA A 628 -26.62 28.14 -21.63
N VAL A 629 -25.55 28.63 -21.01
CA VAL A 629 -25.05 28.10 -19.71
C VAL A 629 -26.04 28.44 -18.58
N ILE A 630 -26.65 29.64 -18.57
CA ILE A 630 -27.63 30.04 -17.57
C ILE A 630 -28.94 29.25 -17.72
N VAL A 631 -29.38 28.97 -18.94
CA VAL A 631 -30.61 28.16 -19.18
C VAL A 631 -30.41 26.70 -18.75
N VAL A 632 -29.24 26.11 -18.95
CA VAL A 632 -28.91 24.75 -18.48
C VAL A 632 -28.85 24.71 -16.96
N ALA A 633 -28.26 25.70 -16.29
CA ALA A 633 -28.20 25.78 -14.83
C ALA A 633 -29.59 25.96 -14.19
N LEU A 634 -30.47 26.76 -14.79
CA LEU A 634 -31.85 26.95 -14.33
C LEU A 634 -32.71 25.70 -14.56
N ALA A 635 -32.53 24.99 -15.67
CA ALA A 635 -33.21 23.71 -15.93
C ALA A 635 -32.80 22.62 -14.93
N ALA A 636 -31.52 22.55 -14.57
CA ALA A 636 -31.02 21.63 -13.54
C ALA A 636 -31.61 21.92 -12.15
N GLN A 637 -31.78 23.22 -11.78
CA GLN A 637 -32.42 23.60 -10.50
C GLN A 637 -33.91 23.26 -10.46
N VAL A 638 -34.63 23.39 -11.58
CA VAL A 638 -36.07 23.06 -11.66
C VAL A 638 -36.29 21.54 -11.58
N VAL A 639 -35.42 20.76 -12.18
CA VAL A 639 -35.46 19.29 -12.08
C VAL A 639 -35.14 18.82 -10.66
N ARG A 640 -34.16 19.42 -9.97
CA ARG A 640 -33.88 19.13 -8.56
C ARG A 640 -35.03 19.47 -7.60
N LYS A 641 -35.81 20.50 -7.90
CA LYS A 641 -36.97 20.90 -7.08
C LYS A 641 -38.20 19.98 -7.29
N LYS A 642 -38.28 19.22 -8.40
CA LYS A 642 -39.37 18.27 -8.68
C LYS A 642 -39.07 16.83 -8.23
N LEU A 643 -37.85 16.54 -7.77
CA LEU A 643 -37.40 15.22 -7.33
C LEU A 643 -37.13 15.16 -5.81
N ARG A 644 -37.49 16.21 -5.07
CA ARG A 644 -37.57 16.21 -3.60
C ARG A 644 -38.99 16.03 -3.13
#